data_402ec4e182a230becde3983b4bb3c0e3
#
_entry.id   402ec4e182a230becde3983b4bb3c0e3
#
_cell.length_a   1.000
_cell.length_b   1.000
_cell.length_c   1.000
_cell.angle_alpha   90.00
_cell.angle_beta   90.00
_cell.angle_gamma   90.00
#
_symmetry.space_group_name_H-M   'P 1'
#
loop_
_entity.id
_entity.type
_entity.pdbx_description
1 polymer ?
#
loop_
_entity_poly.entity_id
_entity_poly.type
_entity_poly.pdbx_seq_one_letter_code
_entity_poly.pdbx_strand_id
1 'polypeptide(L)'
;ARAEEKPAQTPAQEQAAAGKRHYVDTRGNSVNIAKYDERLDTLVPQQAGRFNQSQSKQKLVKKDQRRPQFGSKRRQEEQEKMRRLEQQAQIKKVPLKVQIPEEISVGELALRLKKTAAEVIKQLMKLGVLANVSQNIDYDTASLVAMELGAVPEKEVVVTIEERLFDEHEDQDQDLKPRAPVVVVMGHVDHGKTSLLDAIRNTRVTAGEAGGITQHIGAYRVKLNGRDITFLDTPGHAAFTSMRARGAQVTDIAILVVAADDGIMPQTVEAINHAKAAGVPLIVAVNKIDKHNADPDRVLQQLTEYGLVPEAWGGDTIVCPISALKHEGIDNLLEMVLLTADMLELKANPNRLAKGTVIEAKLDRGRGPVATVLIQNGTLHAGDIVIAGTAVGRVRAMNDEKGRRLEEAGPSVPVEIVGLGEVPGAGDVFYAVEDERMARTLAEKRKFEEKEKQAAAVQKVTLENLFSSIEQGSVKDLNIIVKADVKGSAEAVKASLEKLSNDEVRVRVIHNGVGGINNSDVMLAEASNAIIVGFNVRPEAGVAEEAERAKVDVRLYRVIYDCLEEIEQAMRGMLAPTFKEVVLGHAEIRETFKVSGVGTIAGCYVKDGKMQRNEKVRLIRDSIVIYEGELASLKRFKDDAREVAAGFECGMSFDKFNDIKVGDIVEAFVMEEVKR
;
A
#
# COMPACT_ATOMS: atom_id res chain seq x y z
N ALA A 1 33.93 -1.22 61.47
CA ALA A 1 33.13 -1.16 62.69
C ALA A 1 31.67 -1.13 62.27
N ARG A 2 31.06 -2.22 62.43
CA ARG A 2 29.87 -2.56 63.24
C ARG A 2 28.70 -1.60 63.03
N ALA A 3 27.62 -1.99 62.31
CA ALA A 3 26.54 -2.94 62.73
C ALA A 3 25.61 -2.34 63.75
N GLU A 4 24.34 -2.27 63.43
CA GLU A 4 23.16 -2.65 64.17
C GLU A 4 21.90 -2.29 63.34
N GLU A 5 21.23 -3.13 62.97
CA GLU A 5 20.02 -3.96 63.03
C GLU A 5 18.83 -3.35 63.79
N LYS A 6 17.70 -3.26 62.99
CA LYS A 6 16.29 -3.63 63.33
C LYS A 6 15.36 -2.58 63.94
N PRO A 7 14.02 -2.78 63.74
CA PRO A 7 13.28 -3.71 62.88
C PRO A 7 12.14 -3.09 62.03
N ALA A 8 11.66 -3.89 61.08
CA ALA A 8 10.52 -3.69 60.21
C ALA A 8 9.17 -3.54 60.94
N GLN A 9 8.34 -2.64 60.45
CA GLN A 9 6.89 -2.69 60.63
C GLN A 9 6.21 -3.03 59.29
N THR A 10 5.51 -4.14 59.29
CA THR A 10 4.60 -4.63 58.27
C THR A 10 3.37 -3.74 58.12
N PRO A 11 2.97 -3.33 56.95
CA PRO A 11 1.61 -2.85 56.75
C PRO A 11 0.67 -4.03 56.48
N ALA A 12 -0.49 -3.95 57.09
CA ALA A 12 -1.58 -4.89 57.01
C ALA A 12 -2.04 -5.16 55.58
N GLN A 13 -2.26 -6.44 55.32
CA GLN A 13 -2.93 -6.92 54.11
C GLN A 13 -4.39 -6.47 54.11
N GLU A 14 -4.75 -5.55 53.24
CA GLU A 14 -6.11 -5.42 52.76
C GLU A 14 -6.34 -6.53 51.72
N GLN A 15 -7.05 -7.55 52.13
CA GLN A 15 -7.58 -8.60 51.27
C GLN A 15 -8.68 -8.01 50.42
N ALA A 16 -8.35 -7.60 49.20
CA ALA A 16 -9.34 -7.41 48.17
C ALA A 16 -9.92 -8.77 47.76
N ALA A 17 -11.18 -8.98 48.11
CA ALA A 17 -11.95 -10.19 47.77
C ALA A 17 -11.98 -10.34 46.25
N ALA A 18 -11.25 -11.29 45.73
CA ALA A 18 -11.33 -11.72 44.32
C ALA A 18 -12.71 -12.30 44.06
N GLY A 19 -13.55 -11.58 43.29
CA GLY A 19 -14.83 -12.04 42.84
C GLY A 19 -14.65 -13.29 41.98
N LYS A 20 -15.18 -14.40 42.44
CA LYS A 20 -15.23 -15.67 41.72
C LYS A 20 -16.07 -15.48 40.47
N ARG A 21 -15.46 -15.49 39.27
CA ARG A 21 -16.17 -15.56 37.99
C ARG A 21 -16.81 -16.94 37.89
N HIS A 22 -18.14 -17.01 37.92
CA HIS A 22 -18.89 -18.23 37.64
C HIS A 22 -19.16 -18.34 36.14
N TYR A 23 -18.68 -19.41 35.52
CA TYR A 23 -19.03 -19.77 34.15
C TYR A 23 -20.35 -20.52 34.15
N VAL A 24 -21.33 -20.05 33.40
CA VAL A 24 -22.60 -20.75 33.18
C VAL A 24 -22.46 -21.59 31.91
N ASP A 25 -22.57 -22.91 32.04
CA ASP A 25 -22.60 -23.84 30.91
C ASP A 25 -24.02 -23.90 30.33
N THR A 26 -24.18 -23.39 29.10
CA THR A 26 -25.47 -23.33 28.40
C THR A 26 -25.76 -24.55 27.49
N ARG A 27 -24.99 -25.63 27.60
CA ARG A 27 -25.11 -26.82 26.73
C ARG A 27 -26.18 -27.82 27.18
N GLY A 28 -27.11 -27.48 28.07
CA GLY A 28 -28.17 -28.37 28.50
C GLY A 28 -29.50 -27.63 28.68
N ASN A 29 -30.62 -28.32 28.41
CA ASN A 29 -31.99 -27.80 28.51
C ASN A 29 -32.46 -27.50 29.96
N SER A 30 -31.58 -27.39 30.94
CA SER A 30 -31.93 -27.00 32.31
C SER A 30 -30.94 -26.00 32.85
N VAL A 31 -31.41 -24.79 33.14
CA VAL A 31 -30.60 -23.72 33.73
C VAL A 31 -30.63 -23.86 35.25
N ASN A 32 -29.47 -24.01 35.87
CA ASN A 32 -29.36 -24.10 37.31
C ASN A 32 -29.35 -22.68 37.92
N ILE A 33 -30.52 -22.29 38.45
CA ILE A 33 -30.78 -20.94 38.99
C ILE A 33 -29.81 -20.55 40.15
N ALA A 34 -29.23 -21.52 40.84
CA ALA A 34 -28.27 -21.29 41.94
C ALA A 34 -26.90 -20.74 41.49
N LYS A 35 -26.66 -20.61 40.16
CA LYS A 35 -25.45 -20.07 39.58
C LYS A 35 -25.56 -18.61 39.07
N TYR A 36 -26.74 -17.99 39.18
CA TYR A 36 -26.91 -16.60 38.79
C TYR A 36 -26.43 -15.66 39.91
N ASP A 37 -25.77 -14.60 39.51
CA ASP A 37 -25.32 -13.55 40.39
C ASP A 37 -26.52 -12.64 40.75
N GLU A 38 -26.84 -12.54 42.05
CA GLU A 38 -27.96 -11.73 42.58
C GLU A 38 -27.84 -10.23 42.22
N ARG A 39 -26.70 -9.78 41.74
CA ARG A 39 -26.47 -8.39 41.30
C ARG A 39 -27.20 -8.03 39.96
N LEU A 40 -27.70 -9.02 39.23
CA LEU A 40 -28.45 -8.76 38.00
C LEU A 40 -29.88 -8.28 38.27
N ASP A 41 -30.43 -8.56 39.45
CA ASP A 41 -31.78 -8.11 39.82
C ASP A 41 -31.89 -6.59 40.07
N THR A 42 -30.74 -5.91 40.28
CA THR A 42 -30.71 -4.45 40.45
C THR A 42 -30.72 -3.66 39.16
N LEU A 43 -30.63 -4.32 38.00
CA LEU A 43 -30.61 -3.67 36.68
C LEU A 43 -32.00 -3.62 36.01
N VAL A 44 -33.02 -4.21 36.61
CA VAL A 44 -34.39 -4.15 36.08
C VAL A 44 -35.14 -2.96 36.71
N PRO A 45 -35.68 -2.02 35.93
CA PRO A 45 -36.44 -0.90 36.48
C PRO A 45 -37.69 -1.40 37.26
N GLN A 46 -37.83 -0.96 38.51
CA GLN A 46 -38.89 -1.38 39.46
C GLN A 46 -40.35 -1.00 39.06
N GLN A 47 -40.62 -0.69 37.79
CA GLN A 47 -41.98 -0.31 37.37
C GLN A 47 -42.80 -1.38 36.70
N ALA A 48 -42.31 -2.61 36.54
CA ALA A 48 -43.05 -3.69 35.90
C ALA A 48 -43.77 -4.67 36.86
N GLY A 49 -43.82 -4.40 38.14
CA GLY A 49 -44.28 -5.34 39.16
C GLY A 49 -45.49 -4.90 39.96
N ARG A 50 -46.62 -4.55 39.31
CA ARG A 50 -47.90 -4.43 40.00
C ARG A 50 -49.04 -4.93 39.10
N PHE A 51 -49.12 -6.21 38.89
CA PHE A 51 -50.39 -6.88 38.61
C PHE A 51 -50.64 -7.84 39.76
N ASN A 52 -51.34 -7.31 40.78
CA ASN A 52 -51.80 -8.12 41.89
C ASN A 52 -53.11 -8.82 41.52
N GLN A 53 -53.07 -10.14 41.60
CA GLN A 53 -54.26 -10.97 41.72
C GLN A 53 -55.04 -10.59 42.98
N SER A 54 -56.23 -10.17 42.86
CA SER A 54 -57.25 -10.25 43.92
C SER A 54 -58.50 -10.94 43.34
N GLN A 55 -58.50 -12.25 43.43
CA GLN A 55 -59.75 -12.99 43.41
C GLN A 55 -60.32 -12.91 44.85
N SER A 56 -61.24 -12.01 45.07
CA SER A 56 -62.14 -12.04 46.22
C SER A 56 -63.46 -12.61 45.81
N LYS A 57 -63.83 -13.74 46.36
CA LYS A 57 -65.13 -14.38 46.33
C LYS A 57 -66.19 -13.42 46.84
N GLN A 58 -67.12 -12.98 45.98
CA GLN A 58 -68.33 -12.29 46.43
C GLN A 58 -69.43 -13.28 46.63
N LYS A 59 -69.93 -13.31 47.87
CA LYS A 59 -71.16 -13.99 48.30
C LYS A 59 -72.36 -13.26 47.68
N LEU A 60 -73.26 -14.08 47.14
CA LEU A 60 -74.60 -13.72 46.70
C LEU A 60 -75.40 -13.29 47.93
N VAL A 61 -75.88 -12.05 47.94
CA VAL A 61 -77.01 -11.61 48.78
C VAL A 61 -78.11 -11.11 47.87
N LYS A 62 -79.27 -11.74 47.94
CA LYS A 62 -80.52 -11.29 47.34
C LYS A 62 -81.03 -10.12 48.15
N LYS A 63 -81.44 -9.00 47.51
CA LYS A 63 -82.74 -8.31 47.80
C LYS A 63 -82.99 -7.13 46.84
N ASP A 64 -84.19 -7.26 46.25
CA ASP A 64 -85.24 -6.33 45.96
C ASP A 64 -85.10 -5.08 45.10
N GLN A 65 -85.80 -5.14 44.04
CA GLN A 65 -86.75 -4.21 43.39
C GLN A 65 -86.50 -2.71 43.56
N ARG A 66 -86.01 -2.07 42.46
CA ARG A 66 -86.61 -0.82 41.92
C ARG A 66 -86.21 -0.63 40.48
N ARG A 67 -87.16 -0.60 39.54
CA ARG A 67 -86.96 -0.12 38.17
C ARG A 67 -86.56 1.34 38.22
N PRO A 68 -85.50 1.74 37.48
CA PRO A 68 -85.80 2.66 36.38
C PRO A 68 -84.78 2.64 35.21
N GLN A 69 -85.22 3.19 34.13
CA GLN A 69 -84.51 3.81 33.00
C GLN A 69 -83.39 2.99 32.35
N PHE A 70 -83.73 1.98 31.63
CA PHE A 70 -82.96 1.37 30.57
C PHE A 70 -83.06 2.19 29.29
N GLY A 71 -82.18 3.20 29.11
CA GLY A 71 -82.19 3.94 27.84
C GLY A 71 -80.92 4.72 27.59
N SER A 72 -80.24 5.26 28.61
CA SER A 72 -79.10 6.15 28.42
C SER A 72 -77.71 5.49 28.48
N LYS A 73 -77.53 4.46 29.31
CA LYS A 73 -76.21 3.79 29.43
C LYS A 73 -75.86 2.98 28.18
N ARG A 74 -76.82 2.28 27.59
CA ARG A 74 -76.62 1.50 26.37
C ARG A 74 -76.26 2.39 25.17
N ARG A 75 -76.85 3.55 25.05
CA ARG A 75 -76.48 4.57 24.04
C ARG A 75 -75.07 5.16 24.28
N GLN A 76 -74.71 5.37 25.53
CA GLN A 76 -73.35 5.88 25.85
C GLN A 76 -72.27 4.78 25.58
N GLU A 77 -72.54 3.51 25.94
CA GLU A 77 -71.64 2.41 25.65
C GLU A 77 -71.51 2.15 24.13
N GLU A 78 -72.60 2.30 23.38
CA GLU A 78 -72.55 2.21 21.90
C GLU A 78 -71.83 3.38 21.27
N GLN A 79 -72.01 4.60 21.80
CA GLN A 79 -71.27 5.77 21.34
C GLN A 79 -69.77 5.72 21.70
N GLU A 80 -69.40 5.21 22.88
CA GLU A 80 -67.99 4.95 23.21
C GLU A 80 -67.37 3.85 22.35
N LYS A 81 -68.14 2.79 22.07
CA LYS A 81 -67.67 1.76 21.13
C LYS A 81 -67.50 2.27 19.72
N MET A 82 -68.41 3.10 19.25
CA MET A 82 -68.30 3.74 17.92
C MET A 82 -67.10 4.71 17.88
N ARG A 83 -66.92 5.52 18.91
CA ARG A 83 -65.71 6.42 19.01
C ARG A 83 -64.39 5.62 19.06
N ARG A 84 -64.37 4.51 19.80
CA ARG A 84 -63.20 3.63 19.80
C ARG A 84 -62.96 2.97 18.45
N LEU A 85 -64.01 2.56 17.75
CA LEU A 85 -63.90 2.02 16.39
C LEU A 85 -63.50 3.06 15.37
N GLU A 86 -64.01 4.31 15.51
CA GLU A 86 -63.60 5.45 14.67
C GLU A 86 -62.17 5.86 14.94
N GLN A 87 -61.72 5.90 16.20
CA GLN A 87 -60.33 6.12 16.56
C GLN A 87 -59.40 5.03 16.06
N GLN A 88 -59.81 3.76 16.16
CA GLN A 88 -59.04 2.65 15.57
C GLN A 88 -59.05 2.66 14.04
N ALA A 89 -60.11 3.14 13.40
CA ALA A 89 -60.17 3.32 11.95
C ALA A 89 -59.34 4.50 11.46
N GLN A 90 -59.24 5.58 12.27
CA GLN A 90 -58.36 6.73 11.99
C GLN A 90 -56.87 6.37 12.19
N ILE A 91 -56.52 5.60 13.23
CA ILE A 91 -55.16 5.09 13.46
C ILE A 91 -54.73 4.15 12.31
N LYS A 92 -55.63 3.39 11.71
CA LYS A 92 -55.35 2.54 10.53
C LYS A 92 -55.16 3.31 9.22
N LYS A 93 -55.46 4.61 9.17
CA LYS A 93 -55.35 5.42 7.95
C LYS A 93 -54.06 6.27 7.85
N VAL A 94 -53.25 6.29 8.88
CA VAL A 94 -51.93 6.94 8.78
C VAL A 94 -50.97 5.95 8.13
N PRO A 95 -50.47 6.19 6.91
CA PRO A 95 -49.52 5.30 6.28
C PRO A 95 -48.24 5.21 7.13
N LEU A 96 -47.79 3.99 7.35
CA LEU A 96 -46.55 3.75 8.09
C LEU A 96 -45.38 4.27 7.26
N LYS A 97 -44.64 5.29 7.77
CA LYS A 97 -43.42 5.74 7.17
C LYS A 97 -42.33 4.74 7.55
N VAL A 98 -41.63 4.21 6.57
CA VAL A 98 -40.56 3.24 6.76
C VAL A 98 -39.28 3.76 6.10
N GLN A 99 -38.23 3.89 6.88
CA GLN A 99 -36.92 4.24 6.38
C GLN A 99 -36.25 2.98 5.82
N ILE A 100 -35.77 3.05 4.59
CA ILE A 100 -35.16 1.93 3.87
C ILE A 100 -33.75 2.38 3.41
N PRO A 101 -32.70 1.66 3.80
CA PRO A 101 -31.33 1.90 3.31
C PRO A 101 -31.19 1.47 1.83
N GLU A 102 -30.04 1.68 1.22
CA GLU A 102 -29.77 1.30 -0.18
C GLU A 102 -29.86 -0.21 -0.41
N GLU A 103 -29.42 -1.01 0.57
CA GLU A 103 -29.64 -2.46 0.60
C GLU A 103 -30.23 -2.87 1.95
N ILE A 104 -31.25 -3.72 1.92
CA ILE A 104 -31.91 -4.22 3.12
C ILE A 104 -32.20 -5.72 2.98
N SER A 105 -32.03 -6.49 4.07
CA SER A 105 -32.45 -7.89 4.06
C SER A 105 -33.98 -7.99 4.11
N VAL A 106 -34.54 -9.02 3.45
CA VAL A 106 -35.99 -9.28 3.42
C VAL A 106 -36.56 -9.42 4.84
N GLY A 107 -35.80 -10.01 5.77
CA GLY A 107 -36.19 -10.16 7.17
C GLY A 107 -36.27 -8.81 7.90
N GLU A 108 -35.32 -7.94 7.69
CA GLU A 108 -35.29 -6.61 8.29
C GLU A 108 -36.36 -5.69 7.71
N LEU A 109 -36.61 -5.74 6.38
CA LEU A 109 -37.72 -5.04 5.75
C LEU A 109 -39.06 -5.47 6.34
N ALA A 110 -39.26 -6.78 6.58
CA ALA A 110 -40.46 -7.28 7.21
C ALA A 110 -40.66 -6.75 8.64
N LEU A 111 -39.57 -6.66 9.43
CA LEU A 111 -39.60 -6.08 10.78
C LEU A 111 -39.96 -4.59 10.73
N ARG A 112 -39.34 -3.82 9.85
CA ARG A 112 -39.60 -2.37 9.68
C ARG A 112 -41.03 -2.10 9.21
N LEU A 113 -41.57 -2.94 8.33
CA LEU A 113 -42.96 -2.90 7.87
C LEU A 113 -43.97 -3.44 8.90
N LYS A 114 -43.52 -4.00 10.02
CA LYS A 114 -44.36 -4.70 11.02
C LYS A 114 -45.24 -5.80 10.39
N LYS A 115 -44.66 -6.52 9.41
CA LYS A 115 -45.27 -7.62 8.66
C LYS A 115 -44.48 -8.90 8.83
N THR A 116 -45.04 -10.01 8.42
CA THR A 116 -44.30 -11.29 8.40
C THR A 116 -43.40 -11.38 7.18
N ALA A 117 -42.21 -12.02 7.33
CA ALA A 117 -41.30 -12.23 6.20
C ALA A 117 -41.99 -12.98 5.04
N ALA A 118 -42.93 -13.86 5.33
CA ALA A 118 -43.71 -14.57 4.32
C ALA A 118 -44.57 -13.65 3.46
N GLU A 119 -45.16 -12.58 4.04
CA GLU A 119 -45.94 -11.59 3.29
C GLU A 119 -45.03 -10.78 2.35
N VAL A 120 -43.84 -10.40 2.80
CA VAL A 120 -42.84 -9.67 1.99
C VAL A 120 -42.33 -10.55 0.85
N ILE A 121 -41.96 -11.80 1.12
CA ILE A 121 -41.54 -12.77 0.09
C ILE A 121 -42.65 -12.99 -0.94
N LYS A 122 -43.92 -13.11 -0.50
CA LYS A 122 -45.05 -13.26 -1.42
C LYS A 122 -45.21 -12.07 -2.37
N GLN A 123 -44.94 -10.84 -1.91
CA GLN A 123 -44.95 -9.65 -2.78
C GLN A 123 -43.76 -9.62 -3.72
N LEU A 124 -42.54 -9.97 -3.22
CA LEU A 124 -41.34 -10.10 -4.06
C LEU A 124 -41.56 -11.13 -5.19
N MET A 125 -42.19 -12.27 -4.88
CA MET A 125 -42.52 -13.26 -5.90
C MET A 125 -43.49 -12.73 -6.96
N LYS A 126 -44.45 -11.88 -6.61
CA LYS A 126 -45.35 -11.23 -7.58
C LYS A 126 -44.59 -10.23 -8.49
N LEU A 127 -43.57 -9.60 -7.97
CA LEU A 127 -42.68 -8.71 -8.72
C LEU A 127 -41.61 -9.47 -9.54
N GLY A 128 -41.63 -10.83 -9.47
CA GLY A 128 -40.67 -11.67 -10.21
C GLY A 128 -39.35 -11.88 -9.52
N VAL A 129 -39.18 -11.43 -8.28
CA VAL A 129 -37.96 -11.57 -7.51
C VAL A 129 -38.08 -12.74 -6.54
N LEU A 130 -37.23 -13.77 -6.71
CA LEU A 130 -37.11 -14.89 -5.78
C LEU A 130 -36.06 -14.56 -4.74
N ALA A 131 -36.46 -14.29 -3.52
CA ALA A 131 -35.54 -13.96 -2.43
C ALA A 131 -35.83 -14.77 -1.16
N ASN A 132 -34.77 -15.14 -0.44
CA ASN A 132 -34.79 -15.74 0.87
C ASN A 132 -34.84 -14.67 1.99
N VAL A 133 -35.20 -15.07 3.21
CA VAL A 133 -35.31 -14.14 4.36
C VAL A 133 -34.00 -13.39 4.65
N SER A 134 -32.84 -14.01 4.45
CA SER A 134 -31.51 -13.46 4.68
C SER A 134 -30.89 -12.76 3.46
N GLN A 135 -31.60 -12.74 2.33
CA GLN A 135 -31.10 -12.14 1.11
C GLN A 135 -31.32 -10.63 1.13
N ASN A 136 -30.32 -9.87 0.68
CA ASN A 136 -30.43 -8.42 0.51
C ASN A 136 -31.15 -8.10 -0.79
N ILE A 137 -31.97 -7.07 -0.74
CA ILE A 137 -32.68 -6.46 -1.86
C ILE A 137 -32.34 -4.98 -1.92
N ASP A 138 -32.34 -4.42 -3.11
CA ASP A 138 -32.10 -3.02 -3.40
C ASP A 138 -33.25 -2.12 -2.95
N TYR A 139 -32.97 -0.83 -2.76
CA TYR A 139 -33.92 0.19 -2.32
C TYR A 139 -35.16 0.22 -3.22
N ASP A 140 -34.99 0.14 -4.54
CA ASP A 140 -36.09 0.26 -5.50
C ASP A 140 -37.08 -0.89 -5.35
N THR A 141 -36.57 -2.11 -5.27
CA THR A 141 -37.39 -3.31 -5.02
C THR A 141 -38.06 -3.25 -3.64
N ALA A 142 -37.32 -2.85 -2.60
CA ALA A 142 -37.86 -2.73 -1.25
C ALA A 142 -38.91 -1.62 -1.14
N SER A 143 -38.73 -0.50 -1.85
CA SER A 143 -39.71 0.60 -1.87
C SER A 143 -41.02 0.21 -2.57
N LEU A 144 -40.94 -0.52 -3.70
CA LEU A 144 -42.13 -1.07 -4.38
C LEU A 144 -42.91 -2.01 -3.47
N VAL A 145 -42.24 -2.93 -2.78
CA VAL A 145 -42.88 -3.85 -1.83
C VAL A 145 -43.50 -3.08 -0.65
N ALA A 146 -42.81 -2.04 -0.13
CA ALA A 146 -43.33 -1.23 0.95
C ALA A 146 -44.60 -0.46 0.54
N MET A 147 -44.65 0.11 -0.67
CA MET A 147 -45.81 0.79 -1.23
C MET A 147 -47.00 -0.17 -1.40
N GLU A 148 -46.77 -1.36 -1.93
CA GLU A 148 -47.81 -2.38 -2.09
C GLU A 148 -48.40 -2.86 -0.73
N LEU A 149 -47.56 -2.86 0.30
CA LEU A 149 -48.00 -3.20 1.67
C LEU A 149 -48.62 -2.02 2.43
N GLY A 150 -48.75 -0.83 1.78
CA GLY A 150 -49.39 0.36 2.32
C GLY A 150 -48.51 1.21 3.23
N ALA A 151 -47.21 1.11 3.12
CA ALA A 151 -46.24 1.96 3.79
C ALA A 151 -45.71 3.03 2.82
N VAL A 152 -45.23 4.14 3.36
CA VAL A 152 -44.52 5.18 2.60
C VAL A 152 -43.03 4.96 2.81
N PRO A 153 -42.28 4.54 1.77
CA PRO A 153 -40.83 4.40 1.88
C PRO A 153 -40.19 5.78 1.93
N GLU A 154 -39.28 5.98 2.87
CA GLU A 154 -38.37 7.11 2.92
C GLU A 154 -36.94 6.55 2.81
N LYS A 155 -36.10 7.14 1.97
CA LYS A 155 -34.71 6.70 1.88
C LYS A 155 -34.01 7.03 3.21
N GLU A 156 -33.47 5.99 3.86
CA GLU A 156 -32.67 6.17 5.07
C GLU A 156 -31.32 6.81 4.66
N VAL A 157 -31.12 8.05 5.04
CA VAL A 157 -29.80 8.67 4.91
C VAL A 157 -28.94 8.08 6.00
N VAL A 158 -28.21 7.03 5.67
CA VAL A 158 -27.18 6.48 6.55
C VAL A 158 -26.04 7.46 6.58
N VAL A 159 -26.09 8.40 7.54
CA VAL A 159 -24.96 9.28 7.79
C VAL A 159 -23.80 8.41 8.25
N THR A 160 -22.80 8.25 7.40
CA THR A 160 -21.63 7.43 7.71
C THR A 160 -20.86 8.02 8.90
N ILE A 161 -20.06 7.20 9.59
CA ILE A 161 -19.20 7.70 10.68
C ILE A 161 -18.27 8.79 10.14
N GLU A 162 -17.88 8.69 8.89
CA GLU A 162 -17.03 9.67 8.19
C GLU A 162 -17.73 11.02 8.03
N GLU A 163 -18.97 11.04 7.52
CA GLU A 163 -19.76 12.27 7.38
C GLU A 163 -20.10 12.96 8.72
N ARG A 164 -20.13 12.19 9.82
CA ARG A 164 -20.32 12.77 11.17
C ARG A 164 -19.04 13.33 11.76
N LEU A 165 -17.89 12.76 11.40
CA LEU A 165 -16.59 13.12 11.95
C LEU A 165 -15.94 14.26 11.17
N PHE A 166 -16.14 14.26 9.85
CA PHE A 166 -15.53 15.24 8.96
C PHE A 166 -16.56 16.28 8.55
N ASP A 167 -16.27 17.52 8.88
CA ASP A 167 -17.07 18.63 8.40
C ASP A 167 -16.67 18.93 6.94
N GLU A 168 -17.45 18.40 5.98
CA GLU A 168 -17.23 18.60 4.54
C GLU A 168 -18.11 19.71 3.95
N HIS A 169 -18.76 20.53 4.80
CA HIS A 169 -19.52 21.65 4.29
C HIS A 169 -18.62 22.65 3.54
N GLU A 170 -19.11 23.14 2.42
CA GLU A 170 -18.44 24.19 1.66
C GLU A 170 -18.29 25.45 2.50
N ASP A 171 -17.10 26.05 2.48
CA ASP A 171 -16.81 27.26 3.21
C ASP A 171 -17.53 28.47 2.59
N GLN A 172 -18.03 29.37 3.42
CA GLN A 172 -18.60 30.59 2.92
C GLN A 172 -17.49 31.57 2.50
N ASP A 173 -17.69 32.31 1.41
CA ASP A 173 -16.70 33.26 0.87
C ASP A 173 -16.18 34.27 1.89
N GLN A 174 -16.96 34.56 2.92
CA GLN A 174 -16.58 35.49 3.98
C GLN A 174 -15.51 34.97 4.93
N ASP A 175 -15.40 33.66 5.08
CA ASP A 175 -14.46 33.00 5.98
C ASP A 175 -13.13 32.66 5.28
N LEU A 176 -13.09 32.75 3.95
CA LEU A 176 -11.92 32.45 3.14
C LEU A 176 -10.88 33.56 3.20
N LYS A 177 -9.63 33.18 3.56
CA LYS A 177 -8.47 34.08 3.56
C LYS A 177 -7.44 33.60 2.54
N PRO A 178 -6.69 34.53 1.91
CA PRO A 178 -5.56 34.14 1.06
C PRO A 178 -4.55 33.30 1.83
N ARG A 179 -4.07 32.21 1.22
CA ARG A 179 -3.02 31.35 1.79
C ARG A 179 -1.75 31.36 0.95
N ALA A 180 -0.64 30.98 1.55
CA ALA A 180 0.63 30.82 0.85
C ALA A 180 0.53 29.72 -0.21
N PRO A 181 1.16 29.88 -1.39
CA PRO A 181 1.24 28.81 -2.36
C PRO A 181 2.14 27.68 -1.87
N VAL A 182 1.76 26.46 -2.22
CA VAL A 182 2.55 25.24 -2.02
C VAL A 182 3.12 24.81 -3.35
N VAL A 183 4.44 24.71 -3.44
CA VAL A 183 5.19 24.52 -4.67
C VAL A 183 5.99 23.23 -4.62
N VAL A 184 5.85 22.35 -5.59
CA VAL A 184 6.72 21.18 -5.73
C VAL A 184 7.82 21.45 -6.72
N VAL A 185 9.04 20.96 -6.44
CA VAL A 185 10.17 21.02 -7.35
C VAL A 185 10.44 19.63 -7.90
N MET A 186 10.38 19.50 -9.23
CA MET A 186 10.52 18.24 -9.96
C MET A 186 11.57 18.35 -11.08
N GLY A 187 11.95 17.23 -11.66
CA GLY A 187 12.87 17.15 -12.79
C GLY A 187 13.85 15.98 -12.64
N HIS A 188 14.73 15.85 -13.60
CA HIS A 188 15.73 14.77 -13.66
C HIS A 188 16.76 14.85 -12.53
N VAL A 189 17.43 13.73 -12.23
CA VAL A 189 18.63 13.71 -11.37
C VAL A 189 19.69 14.63 -12.00
N ASP A 190 20.51 15.27 -11.19
CA ASP A 190 21.60 16.17 -11.61
C ASP A 190 21.20 17.45 -12.38
N HIS A 191 19.91 17.71 -12.62
CA HIS A 191 19.46 18.99 -13.17
C HIS A 191 19.54 20.15 -12.18
N GLY A 192 19.91 19.89 -10.94
CA GLY A 192 20.16 20.90 -9.92
C GLY A 192 18.94 21.32 -9.10
N LYS A 193 17.95 20.45 -8.92
CA LYS A 193 16.77 20.69 -8.05
C LYS A 193 17.17 21.08 -6.63
N THR A 194 17.92 20.21 -5.96
CA THR A 194 18.37 20.44 -4.57
C THR A 194 19.33 21.64 -4.48
N SER A 195 20.17 21.88 -5.52
CA SER A 195 21.00 23.08 -5.59
C SER A 195 20.19 24.36 -5.72
N LEU A 196 19.09 24.35 -6.50
CA LEU A 196 18.15 25.47 -6.58
C LEU A 196 17.50 25.73 -5.21
N LEU A 197 17.03 24.68 -4.54
CA LEU A 197 16.40 24.79 -3.23
C LEU A 197 17.41 25.23 -2.15
N ASP A 198 18.64 24.75 -2.19
CA ASP A 198 19.73 25.24 -1.32
C ASP A 198 20.01 26.73 -1.53
N ALA A 199 20.00 27.17 -2.79
CA ALA A 199 20.16 28.58 -3.14
C ALA A 199 19.00 29.46 -2.60
N ILE A 200 17.76 28.98 -2.72
CA ILE A 200 16.56 29.65 -2.20
C ILE A 200 16.59 29.74 -0.65
N ARG A 201 17.04 28.65 0.02
CA ARG A 201 17.11 28.59 1.50
C ARG A 201 18.35 29.23 2.10
N ASN A 202 19.36 29.54 1.30
CA ASN A 202 20.71 29.87 1.76
C ASN A 202 21.31 28.77 2.67
N THR A 203 21.14 27.52 2.31
CA THR A 203 21.63 26.32 3.04
C THR A 203 22.51 25.45 2.13
N ARG A 204 23.06 24.37 2.69
CA ARG A 204 23.87 23.38 1.95
C ARG A 204 23.43 21.96 2.32
N VAL A 205 22.18 21.61 2.05
CA VAL A 205 21.61 20.30 2.36
C VAL A 205 22.23 19.21 1.49
N THR A 206 22.49 19.51 0.22
CA THR A 206 23.16 18.62 -0.74
C THR A 206 24.46 18.03 -0.21
N ALA A 207 25.25 18.79 0.56
CA ALA A 207 26.51 18.30 1.13
C ALA A 207 26.32 17.27 2.28
N GLY A 208 25.14 17.18 2.85
CA GLY A 208 24.80 16.28 3.96
C GLY A 208 24.09 14.99 3.55
N GLU A 209 23.54 14.93 2.35
CA GLU A 209 22.79 13.78 1.84
C GLU A 209 23.71 12.66 1.34
N ALA A 210 23.34 11.41 1.64
CA ALA A 210 24.12 10.25 1.19
C ALA A 210 24.07 10.13 -0.35
N GLY A 211 25.23 10.03 -0.98
CA GLY A 211 25.34 10.01 -2.44
C GLY A 211 25.09 11.35 -3.13
N GLY A 212 24.86 12.45 -2.39
CA GLY A 212 24.55 13.75 -2.94
C GLY A 212 23.21 13.84 -3.67
N ILE A 213 22.29 12.92 -3.39
CA ILE A 213 20.95 12.82 -3.99
C ILE A 213 19.87 12.92 -2.93
N THR A 214 18.81 13.68 -3.21
CA THR A 214 17.62 13.75 -2.36
C THR A 214 16.84 12.44 -2.43
N GLN A 215 16.59 11.82 -1.26
CA GLN A 215 15.90 10.55 -1.13
C GLN A 215 14.64 10.63 -0.26
N HIS A 216 14.36 11.78 0.35
CA HIS A 216 13.19 12.09 1.18
C HIS A 216 12.43 13.28 0.63
N ILE A 217 11.14 13.38 0.96
CA ILE A 217 10.38 14.59 0.64
C ILE A 217 10.66 15.64 1.72
N GLY A 218 11.38 16.69 1.35
CA GLY A 218 11.60 17.85 2.20
C GLY A 218 10.47 18.86 2.07
N ALA A 219 9.96 19.40 3.19
CA ALA A 219 8.98 20.48 3.18
C ALA A 219 9.52 21.66 4.01
N TYR A 220 9.48 22.84 3.43
CA TYR A 220 9.98 24.04 4.12
C TYR A 220 9.38 25.32 3.57
N ARG A 221 9.48 26.40 4.37
CA ARG A 221 8.89 27.68 4.07
C ARG A 221 9.93 28.75 3.85
N VAL A 222 9.74 29.55 2.82
CA VAL A 222 10.61 30.69 2.45
C VAL A 222 9.78 31.98 2.43
N LYS A 223 10.37 33.06 2.85
CA LYS A 223 9.78 34.41 2.79
C LYS A 223 10.41 35.22 1.66
N LEU A 224 9.57 35.71 0.75
CA LEU A 224 9.96 36.66 -0.29
C LEU A 224 9.05 37.90 -0.22
N ASN A 225 9.62 39.10 -0.11
CA ASN A 225 8.90 40.37 -0.08
C ASN A 225 7.74 40.39 0.97
N GLY A 226 7.94 39.70 2.11
CA GLY A 226 6.93 39.62 3.18
C GLY A 226 5.85 38.52 2.96
N ARG A 227 5.84 37.84 1.81
CA ARG A 227 4.93 36.71 1.50
C ARG A 227 5.64 35.38 1.74
N ASP A 228 4.91 34.41 2.26
CA ASP A 228 5.41 33.06 2.48
C ASP A 228 5.16 32.19 1.23
N ILE A 229 6.11 31.33 0.89
CA ILE A 229 5.99 30.28 -0.13
C ILE A 229 6.43 28.96 0.52
N THR A 230 5.65 27.92 0.40
CA THR A 230 6.00 26.58 0.89
C THR A 230 6.51 25.72 -0.23
N PHE A 231 7.71 25.20 -0.10
CA PHE A 231 8.35 24.30 -1.07
C PHE A 231 8.29 22.85 -0.60
N LEU A 232 8.02 21.96 -1.55
CA LEU A 232 8.20 20.50 -1.41
C LEU A 232 9.30 20.05 -2.34
N ASP A 233 10.39 19.53 -1.75
CA ASP A 233 11.48 18.89 -2.51
C ASP A 233 11.15 17.43 -2.76
N THR A 234 11.27 16.97 -4.01
CA THR A 234 11.00 15.59 -4.36
C THR A 234 12.23 14.91 -4.98
N PRO A 235 12.47 13.62 -4.64
CA PRO A 235 13.55 12.86 -5.25
C PRO A 235 13.42 12.76 -6.77
N GLY A 236 14.53 12.96 -7.51
CA GLY A 236 14.53 12.88 -8.98
C GLY A 236 14.54 11.45 -9.52
N HIS A 237 15.00 10.48 -8.75
CA HIS A 237 15.25 9.12 -9.21
C HIS A 237 13.96 8.34 -9.56
N ALA A 238 14.01 7.48 -10.59
CA ALA A 238 12.88 6.67 -11.07
C ALA A 238 12.26 5.76 -9.99
N ALA A 239 13.04 5.32 -9.00
CA ALA A 239 12.55 4.54 -7.86
C ALA A 239 11.47 5.29 -7.02
N PHE A 240 11.49 6.63 -7.01
CA PHE A 240 10.62 7.45 -6.18
C PHE A 240 9.42 8.07 -6.93
N THR A 241 8.92 7.38 -7.97
CA THR A 241 7.74 7.81 -8.76
C THR A 241 6.53 8.13 -7.89
N SER A 242 6.23 7.29 -6.88
CA SER A 242 5.11 7.51 -5.95
C SER A 242 5.26 8.81 -5.13
N MET A 243 6.49 9.18 -4.76
CA MET A 243 6.75 10.43 -4.04
C MET A 243 6.54 11.66 -4.94
N ARG A 244 6.92 11.60 -6.24
CA ARG A 244 6.65 12.69 -7.21
C ARG A 244 5.16 12.86 -7.46
N ALA A 245 4.42 11.76 -7.68
CA ALA A 245 2.98 11.79 -7.86
C ALA A 245 2.27 12.43 -6.65
N ARG A 246 2.67 12.01 -5.44
CA ARG A 246 2.16 12.60 -4.18
C ARG A 246 2.50 14.08 -4.06
N GLY A 247 3.75 14.46 -4.37
CA GLY A 247 4.16 15.87 -4.39
C GLY A 247 3.26 16.71 -5.29
N ALA A 248 2.98 16.26 -6.52
CA ALA A 248 2.09 16.96 -7.45
C ALA A 248 0.65 17.08 -6.92
N GLN A 249 0.09 16.03 -6.33
CA GLN A 249 -1.30 16.01 -5.86
C GLN A 249 -1.56 16.95 -4.68
N VAL A 250 -0.53 17.26 -3.91
CA VAL A 250 -0.66 18.05 -2.65
C VAL A 250 -0.33 19.52 -2.86
N THR A 251 0.21 19.91 -4.02
CA THR A 251 0.71 21.26 -4.32
C THR A 251 -0.17 22.01 -5.29
N ASP A 252 0.01 23.34 -5.29
CA ASP A 252 -0.73 24.27 -6.14
C ASP A 252 0.01 24.60 -7.43
N ILE A 253 1.35 24.57 -7.41
CA ILE A 253 2.22 24.94 -8.51
C ILE A 253 3.38 23.92 -8.58
N ALA A 254 3.80 23.53 -9.79
CA ALA A 254 4.95 22.68 -9.99
C ALA A 254 6.07 23.45 -10.71
N ILE A 255 7.29 23.41 -10.17
CA ILE A 255 8.51 23.90 -10.84
C ILE A 255 9.22 22.71 -11.46
N LEU A 256 9.35 22.72 -12.78
CA LEU A 256 10.11 21.74 -13.54
C LEU A 256 11.54 22.26 -13.80
N VAL A 257 12.52 21.65 -13.16
CA VAL A 257 13.91 22.01 -13.35
C VAL A 257 14.51 21.18 -14.48
N VAL A 258 14.98 21.88 -15.53
CA VAL A 258 15.64 21.28 -16.69
C VAL A 258 17.04 21.89 -16.84
N ALA A 259 18.06 21.06 -16.99
CA ALA A 259 19.42 21.56 -17.22
C ALA A 259 19.60 21.98 -18.68
N ALA A 260 20.14 23.15 -18.91
CA ALA A 260 20.35 23.73 -20.27
C ALA A 260 21.36 22.93 -21.11
N ASP A 261 22.25 22.19 -20.48
CA ASP A 261 23.27 21.35 -21.13
C ASP A 261 22.74 19.96 -21.52
N ASP A 262 21.83 19.38 -20.73
CA ASP A 262 21.34 18.01 -20.91
C ASP A 262 20.00 17.95 -21.70
N GLY A 263 19.12 18.95 -21.51
CA GLY A 263 17.80 18.99 -22.12
C GLY A 263 16.76 18.12 -21.39
N ILE A 264 15.72 17.69 -22.11
CA ILE A 264 14.63 16.87 -21.54
C ILE A 264 15.04 15.41 -21.47
N MET A 265 15.02 14.86 -20.26
CA MET A 265 15.36 13.47 -19.93
C MET A 265 14.10 12.66 -19.55
N PRO A 266 14.12 11.32 -19.55
CA PRO A 266 12.94 10.49 -19.27
C PRO A 266 12.21 10.82 -17.95
N GLN A 267 12.94 11.14 -16.90
CA GLN A 267 12.35 11.54 -15.61
C GLN A 267 11.75 12.95 -15.66
N THR A 268 12.20 13.81 -16.56
CA THR A 268 11.58 15.11 -16.85
C THR A 268 10.23 14.91 -17.49
N VAL A 269 10.12 13.98 -18.45
CA VAL A 269 8.84 13.62 -19.11
C VAL A 269 7.86 13.03 -18.08
N GLU A 270 8.34 12.18 -17.20
CA GLU A 270 7.54 11.63 -16.09
C GLU A 270 7.01 12.75 -15.19
N ALA A 271 7.86 13.73 -14.81
CA ALA A 271 7.46 14.86 -14.00
C ALA A 271 6.38 15.73 -14.68
N ILE A 272 6.50 15.98 -15.99
CA ILE A 272 5.49 16.67 -16.80
C ILE A 272 4.15 15.91 -16.73
N ASN A 273 4.18 14.59 -16.91
CA ASN A 273 2.97 13.77 -16.85
C ASN A 273 2.31 13.78 -15.48
N HIS A 274 3.08 13.74 -14.39
CA HIS A 274 2.54 13.85 -13.04
C HIS A 274 1.89 15.21 -12.77
N ALA A 275 2.52 16.31 -13.19
CA ALA A 275 1.95 17.65 -13.05
C ALA A 275 0.65 17.80 -13.87
N LYS A 276 0.64 17.31 -15.11
CA LYS A 276 -0.57 17.30 -15.96
C LYS A 276 -1.69 16.44 -15.37
N ALA A 277 -1.37 15.25 -14.86
CA ALA A 277 -2.35 14.36 -14.24
C ALA A 277 -2.95 14.94 -12.95
N ALA A 278 -2.17 15.74 -12.22
CA ALA A 278 -2.63 16.45 -11.04
C ALA A 278 -3.36 17.76 -11.37
N GLY A 279 -3.35 18.24 -12.64
CA GLY A 279 -3.97 19.49 -13.07
C GLY A 279 -3.27 20.73 -12.52
N VAL A 280 -1.98 20.62 -12.13
CA VAL A 280 -1.22 21.70 -11.50
C VAL A 280 -0.49 22.53 -12.56
N PRO A 281 -0.56 23.89 -12.53
CA PRO A 281 0.20 24.74 -13.43
C PRO A 281 1.69 24.53 -13.28
N LEU A 282 2.41 24.58 -14.38
CA LEU A 282 3.82 24.22 -14.47
C LEU A 282 4.67 25.41 -14.87
N ILE A 283 5.67 25.73 -14.06
CA ILE A 283 6.70 26.73 -14.37
C ILE A 283 8.00 25.99 -14.67
N VAL A 284 8.64 26.31 -15.78
CA VAL A 284 9.90 25.66 -16.17
C VAL A 284 11.08 26.51 -15.76
N ALA A 285 11.98 25.95 -14.99
CA ALA A 285 13.25 26.56 -14.61
C ALA A 285 14.39 25.92 -15.42
N VAL A 286 14.89 26.62 -16.42
CA VAL A 286 16.05 26.19 -17.23
C VAL A 286 17.31 26.55 -16.48
N ASN A 287 17.91 25.53 -15.83
CA ASN A 287 19.06 25.69 -14.93
C ASN A 287 20.40 25.46 -15.66
N LYS A 288 21.48 25.81 -15.01
CA LYS A 288 22.87 25.67 -15.47
C LYS A 288 23.20 26.54 -16.71
N ILE A 289 22.56 27.71 -16.85
CA ILE A 289 22.83 28.63 -17.96
C ILE A 289 24.28 29.18 -17.94
N ASP A 290 24.96 29.02 -16.81
CA ASP A 290 26.37 29.40 -16.60
C ASP A 290 27.37 28.46 -17.29
N LYS A 291 26.97 27.28 -17.75
CA LYS A 291 27.83 26.33 -18.45
C LYS A 291 28.08 26.75 -19.88
N HIS A 292 29.30 26.46 -20.38
CA HIS A 292 29.72 26.84 -21.73
C HIS A 292 28.91 26.14 -22.86
N ASN A 293 28.38 24.95 -22.58
CA ASN A 293 27.56 24.18 -23.50
C ASN A 293 26.05 24.30 -23.21
N ALA A 294 25.65 25.32 -22.46
CA ALA A 294 24.21 25.57 -22.18
C ALA A 294 23.50 26.06 -23.47
N ASP A 295 22.43 25.39 -23.83
CA ASP A 295 21.55 25.75 -24.95
C ASP A 295 20.09 25.82 -24.49
N PRO A 296 19.66 26.98 -23.98
CA PRO A 296 18.27 27.18 -23.55
C PRO A 296 17.26 27.05 -24.70
N ASP A 297 17.62 27.48 -25.92
CA ASP A 297 16.70 27.45 -27.08
C ASP A 297 16.36 26.01 -27.48
N ARG A 298 17.33 25.11 -27.39
CA ARG A 298 17.08 23.67 -27.57
C ARG A 298 16.09 23.12 -26.56
N VAL A 299 16.20 23.54 -25.29
CA VAL A 299 15.24 23.12 -24.24
C VAL A 299 13.84 23.62 -24.55
N LEU A 300 13.71 24.89 -25.00
CA LEU A 300 12.40 25.47 -25.39
C LEU A 300 11.77 24.69 -26.54
N GLN A 301 12.54 24.28 -27.56
CA GLN A 301 12.06 23.46 -28.66
C GLN A 301 11.56 22.09 -28.17
N GLN A 302 12.34 21.42 -27.32
CA GLN A 302 11.94 20.12 -26.76
C GLN A 302 10.68 20.21 -25.90
N LEU A 303 10.48 21.29 -25.12
CA LEU A 303 9.26 21.48 -24.32
C LEU A 303 8.01 21.50 -25.17
N THR A 304 8.06 22.07 -26.40
CA THR A 304 6.88 22.11 -27.29
C THR A 304 6.46 20.74 -27.76
N GLU A 305 7.38 19.78 -27.89
CA GLU A 305 7.06 18.39 -28.25
C GLU A 305 6.18 17.72 -27.17
N TYR A 306 6.31 18.15 -25.91
CA TYR A 306 5.49 17.66 -24.80
C TYR A 306 4.27 18.55 -24.51
N GLY A 307 3.95 19.50 -25.41
CA GLY A 307 2.79 20.39 -25.29
C GLY A 307 2.95 21.47 -24.21
N LEU A 308 4.17 21.88 -23.94
CA LEU A 308 4.52 23.02 -23.09
C LEU A 308 5.08 24.14 -23.98
N VAL A 309 4.20 25.01 -24.45
CA VAL A 309 4.60 26.12 -25.34
C VAL A 309 4.98 27.32 -24.50
N PRO A 310 6.23 27.85 -24.63
CA PRO A 310 6.67 29.01 -23.89
C PRO A 310 5.85 30.28 -24.20
N GLU A 311 5.70 31.16 -23.23
CA GLU A 311 5.05 32.48 -23.44
C GLU A 311 5.68 33.28 -24.57
N ALA A 312 7.02 33.24 -24.69
CA ALA A 312 7.74 33.91 -25.76
C ALA A 312 7.32 33.48 -27.18
N TRP A 313 6.71 32.28 -27.31
CA TRP A 313 6.19 31.73 -28.57
C TRP A 313 4.66 31.72 -28.61
N GLY A 314 4.00 32.45 -27.68
CA GLY A 314 2.55 32.62 -27.64
C GLY A 314 1.79 31.50 -26.92
N GLY A 315 2.47 30.73 -26.07
CA GLY A 315 1.88 29.71 -25.21
C GLY A 315 1.60 30.18 -23.79
N ASP A 316 1.30 29.27 -22.91
CA ASP A 316 0.88 29.50 -21.50
C ASP A 316 1.97 29.10 -20.49
N THR A 317 3.09 28.55 -20.95
CA THR A 317 4.12 28.03 -20.05
C THR A 317 5.15 29.08 -19.72
N ILE A 318 5.28 29.44 -18.45
CA ILE A 318 6.30 30.35 -17.95
C ILE A 318 7.63 29.63 -17.93
N VAL A 319 8.66 30.24 -18.56
CA VAL A 319 10.02 29.69 -18.60
C VAL A 319 10.99 30.69 -18.03
N CYS A 320 11.74 30.31 -16.99
CA CYS A 320 12.72 31.14 -16.31
C CYS A 320 14.12 30.54 -16.49
N PRO A 321 15.04 31.24 -17.19
CA PRO A 321 16.44 30.85 -17.21
C PRO A 321 17.11 31.20 -15.88
N ILE A 322 17.80 30.21 -15.27
CA ILE A 322 18.42 30.36 -13.95
C ILE A 322 19.83 29.73 -13.88
N SER A 323 20.63 30.22 -12.96
CA SER A 323 21.83 29.50 -12.49
C SER A 323 21.77 29.37 -10.96
N ALA A 324 21.43 28.16 -10.51
CA ALA A 324 21.41 27.84 -9.07
C ALA A 324 22.81 28.05 -8.42
N LEU A 325 23.89 27.78 -9.16
CA LEU A 325 25.26 27.93 -8.67
C LEU A 325 25.68 29.38 -8.48
N LYS A 326 25.28 30.27 -9.41
CA LYS A 326 25.63 31.70 -9.37
C LYS A 326 24.55 32.55 -8.72
N HIS A 327 23.42 31.95 -8.28
CA HIS A 327 22.24 32.67 -7.75
C HIS A 327 21.65 33.67 -8.76
N GLU A 328 21.72 33.41 -10.07
CA GLU A 328 21.17 34.25 -11.11
C GLU A 328 19.75 33.79 -11.49
N GLY A 329 18.82 34.72 -11.65
CA GLY A 329 17.44 34.46 -12.12
C GLY A 329 16.49 33.84 -11.06
N ILE A 330 16.95 33.57 -9.85
CA ILE A 330 16.16 32.91 -8.81
C ILE A 330 15.04 33.82 -8.31
N ASP A 331 15.32 35.11 -8.08
CA ASP A 331 14.32 36.07 -7.63
C ASP A 331 13.18 36.21 -8.66
N ASN A 332 13.52 36.25 -9.95
CA ASN A 332 12.52 36.28 -11.04
C ASN A 332 11.66 35.00 -11.03
N LEU A 333 12.26 33.83 -10.84
CA LEU A 333 11.50 32.56 -10.71
C LEU A 333 10.50 32.63 -9.55
N LEU A 334 10.92 33.14 -8.39
CA LEU A 334 10.06 33.27 -7.21
C LEU A 334 8.94 34.30 -7.42
N GLU A 335 9.21 35.38 -8.12
CA GLU A 335 8.20 36.37 -8.51
C GLU A 335 7.17 35.76 -9.46
N MET A 336 7.58 34.95 -10.44
CA MET A 336 6.64 34.23 -11.31
C MET A 336 5.78 33.24 -10.56
N VAL A 337 6.33 32.56 -9.56
CA VAL A 337 5.56 31.69 -8.65
C VAL A 337 4.48 32.46 -7.90
N LEU A 338 4.83 33.65 -7.35
CA LEU A 338 3.84 34.47 -6.66
C LEU A 338 2.78 35.03 -7.60
N LEU A 339 3.16 35.42 -8.82
CA LEU A 339 2.23 35.90 -9.84
C LEU A 339 1.24 34.77 -10.23
N THR A 340 1.73 33.56 -10.47
CA THR A 340 0.88 32.40 -10.75
C THR A 340 -0.04 32.09 -9.58
N ALA A 341 0.45 32.19 -8.35
CA ALA A 341 -0.38 31.99 -7.14
C ALA A 341 -1.50 33.04 -7.03
N ASP A 342 -1.23 34.29 -7.41
CA ASP A 342 -2.23 35.35 -7.43
C ASP A 342 -3.32 35.12 -8.49
N MET A 343 -2.93 34.58 -9.66
CA MET A 343 -3.89 34.16 -10.71
C MET A 343 -4.78 33.00 -10.28
N LEU A 344 -4.26 32.10 -9.43
CA LEU A 344 -5.02 30.96 -8.91
C LEU A 344 -5.96 31.35 -7.75
N GLU A 345 -5.87 32.55 -7.22
CA GLU A 345 -6.66 33.02 -6.07
C GLU A 345 -6.72 32.03 -4.90
N LEU A 346 -5.55 31.52 -4.45
CA LEU A 346 -5.48 30.50 -3.41
C LEU A 346 -6.06 30.98 -2.08
N LYS A 347 -7.14 30.38 -1.65
CA LYS A 347 -7.89 30.70 -0.42
C LYS A 347 -8.03 29.47 0.47
N ALA A 348 -8.11 29.67 1.78
CA ALA A 348 -8.46 28.65 2.77
C ALA A 348 -9.16 29.29 3.98
N ASN A 349 -9.92 28.49 4.71
CA ASN A 349 -10.59 28.94 5.93
C ASN A 349 -9.75 28.57 7.17
N PRO A 350 -9.08 29.50 7.84
CA PRO A 350 -8.26 29.21 9.01
C PRO A 350 -9.09 28.86 10.27
N ASN A 351 -10.38 29.14 10.28
CA ASN A 351 -11.22 28.98 11.48
C ASN A 351 -11.82 27.59 11.63
N ARG A 352 -11.58 26.67 10.67
CA ARG A 352 -12.02 25.26 10.74
C ARG A 352 -11.02 24.37 11.47
N LEU A 353 -11.46 23.18 11.81
CA LEU A 353 -10.59 22.09 12.21
C LEU A 353 -9.62 21.75 11.07
N ALA A 354 -8.37 21.44 11.41
CA ALA A 354 -7.33 21.23 10.42
C ALA A 354 -7.62 20.01 9.53
N LYS A 355 -7.46 20.22 8.22
CA LYS A 355 -7.43 19.18 7.18
C LYS A 355 -6.14 19.33 6.38
N GLY A 356 -5.51 18.23 6.04
CA GLY A 356 -4.32 18.28 5.21
C GLY A 356 -3.83 16.88 4.83
N THR A 357 -2.58 16.79 4.40
CA THR A 357 -2.00 15.54 3.91
C THR A 357 -0.69 15.23 4.61
N VAL A 358 -0.47 13.94 4.88
CA VAL A 358 0.79 13.41 5.40
C VAL A 358 1.81 13.38 4.27
N ILE A 359 2.86 14.18 4.37
CA ILE A 359 3.96 14.20 3.40
C ILE A 359 4.83 12.98 3.61
N GLU A 360 5.28 12.79 4.86
CA GLU A 360 6.20 11.72 5.25
C GLU A 360 5.96 11.30 6.70
N ALA A 361 6.29 10.05 7.02
CA ALA A 361 6.13 9.54 8.37
C ALA A 361 7.30 8.61 8.74
N LYS A 362 7.77 8.74 9.97
CA LYS A 362 8.91 7.98 10.52
C LYS A 362 8.64 7.51 11.94
N LEU A 363 9.39 6.51 12.37
CA LEU A 363 9.39 6.03 13.75
C LEU A 363 10.66 6.49 14.46
N ASP A 364 10.53 7.43 15.38
CA ASP A 364 11.64 7.91 16.21
C ASP A 364 11.69 7.11 17.52
N ARG A 365 12.89 6.66 17.93
CA ARG A 365 13.07 5.83 19.14
C ARG A 365 12.65 6.54 20.42
N GLY A 366 12.83 7.86 20.51
CA GLY A 366 12.52 8.63 21.72
C GLY A 366 11.13 9.26 21.72
N ARG A 367 10.65 9.68 20.54
CA ARG A 367 9.40 10.42 20.36
C ARG A 367 8.24 9.56 19.87
N GLY A 368 8.51 8.32 19.41
CA GLY A 368 7.52 7.43 18.83
C GLY A 368 7.20 7.77 17.36
N PRO A 369 5.96 7.49 16.90
CA PRO A 369 5.55 7.87 15.55
C PRO A 369 5.56 9.40 15.37
N VAL A 370 6.21 9.83 14.31
CA VAL A 370 6.38 11.22 13.91
C VAL A 370 5.93 11.35 12.46
N ALA A 371 5.07 12.32 12.17
CA ALA A 371 4.61 12.58 10.81
C ALA A 371 4.83 14.04 10.43
N THR A 372 5.37 14.27 9.24
CA THR A 372 5.41 15.59 8.61
C THR A 372 4.13 15.76 7.81
N VAL A 373 3.32 16.73 8.18
CA VAL A 373 2.03 17.00 7.55
C VAL A 373 2.01 18.40 6.93
N LEU A 374 1.28 18.53 5.84
CA LEU A 374 0.97 19.84 5.25
C LEU A 374 -0.50 20.17 5.52
N ILE A 375 -0.74 21.27 6.16
CA ILE A 375 -2.09 21.76 6.43
C ILE A 375 -2.61 22.42 5.15
N GLN A 376 -3.76 21.98 4.65
CA GLN A 376 -4.40 22.54 3.46
C GLN A 376 -5.54 23.49 3.83
N ASN A 377 -6.29 23.17 4.85
CA ASN A 377 -7.40 23.99 5.35
C ASN A 377 -7.48 23.90 6.88
N GLY A 378 -8.02 24.92 7.51
CA GLY A 378 -8.14 24.97 8.98
C GLY A 378 -6.85 25.30 9.71
N THR A 379 -6.89 25.28 11.03
CA THR A 379 -5.73 25.49 11.91
C THR A 379 -5.58 24.32 12.86
N LEU A 380 -4.37 23.76 12.93
CA LEU A 380 -4.01 22.69 13.85
C LEU A 380 -3.42 23.27 15.13
N HIS A 381 -3.92 22.83 16.28
CA HIS A 381 -3.42 23.25 17.58
C HIS A 381 -2.76 22.09 18.34
N ALA A 382 -1.84 22.43 19.22
CA ALA A 382 -1.28 21.45 20.15
C ALA A 382 -2.38 20.95 21.09
N GLY A 383 -2.60 19.64 21.13
CA GLY A 383 -3.67 19.00 21.90
C GLY A 383 -4.83 18.48 21.09
N ASP A 384 -4.95 18.84 19.81
CA ASP A 384 -5.99 18.35 18.92
C ASP A 384 -5.88 16.83 18.71
N ILE A 385 -7.01 16.21 18.48
CA ILE A 385 -7.09 14.79 18.12
C ILE A 385 -7.04 14.71 16.60
N VAL A 386 -6.13 13.92 16.09
CA VAL A 386 -5.89 13.76 14.63
C VAL A 386 -6.10 12.32 14.23
N ILE A 387 -6.80 12.12 13.12
CA ILE A 387 -6.90 10.86 12.40
C ILE A 387 -6.20 10.99 11.04
N ALA A 388 -5.28 10.09 10.72
CA ALA A 388 -4.60 10.03 9.43
C ALA A 388 -4.61 8.56 8.95
N GLY A 389 -5.40 8.27 7.92
CA GLY A 389 -5.60 6.88 7.48
C GLY A 389 -6.10 5.97 8.61
N THR A 390 -5.26 5.04 9.04
CA THR A 390 -5.51 4.11 10.16
C THR A 390 -4.92 4.60 11.49
N ALA A 391 -4.10 5.64 11.49
CA ALA A 391 -3.44 6.17 12.68
C ALA A 391 -4.30 7.24 13.35
N VAL A 392 -4.51 7.10 14.66
CA VAL A 392 -5.19 8.10 15.49
C VAL A 392 -4.29 8.48 16.66
N GLY A 393 -4.31 9.74 17.02
CA GLY A 393 -3.57 10.21 18.18
C GLY A 393 -3.87 11.64 18.55
N ARG A 394 -3.36 12.07 19.70
CA ARG A 394 -3.44 13.45 20.15
C ARG A 394 -2.11 14.13 19.89
N VAL A 395 -2.12 15.27 19.22
CA VAL A 395 -0.94 16.09 18.95
C VAL A 395 -0.31 16.53 20.26
N ARG A 396 0.84 15.94 20.63
CA ARG A 396 1.59 16.29 21.85
C ARG A 396 2.51 17.49 21.63
N ALA A 397 3.10 17.56 20.46
CA ALA A 397 3.97 18.63 20.05
C ALA A 397 3.94 18.79 18.54
N MET A 398 4.09 20.03 18.08
CA MET A 398 4.29 20.42 16.70
C MET A 398 5.62 21.15 16.59
N ASN A 399 6.40 20.83 15.58
CA ASN A 399 7.66 21.49 15.28
C ASN A 399 7.67 22.02 13.84
N ASP A 400 8.32 23.14 13.62
CA ASP A 400 8.57 23.64 12.27
C ASP A 400 9.76 22.89 11.63
N GLU A 401 10.09 23.23 10.39
CA GLU A 401 11.23 22.67 9.64
C GLU A 401 12.59 22.93 10.28
N LYS A 402 12.66 23.87 11.23
CA LYS A 402 13.88 24.21 12.01
C LYS A 402 13.90 23.54 13.38
N GLY A 403 12.92 22.67 13.68
CA GLY A 403 12.80 22.00 14.96
C GLY A 403 12.25 22.87 16.10
N ARG A 404 11.77 24.08 15.82
CA ARG A 404 11.18 24.96 16.85
C ARG A 404 9.75 24.55 17.11
N ARG A 405 9.36 24.57 18.37
CA ARG A 405 8.01 24.20 18.78
C ARG A 405 7.01 25.28 18.36
N LEU A 406 5.90 24.83 17.78
CA LEU A 406 4.75 25.63 17.42
C LEU A 406 3.56 25.30 18.33
N GLU A 407 2.74 26.26 18.65
CA GLU A 407 1.47 26.07 19.38
C GLU A 407 0.30 25.91 18.41
N GLU A 408 0.37 26.61 17.28
CA GLU A 408 -0.64 26.59 16.22
C GLU A 408 0.02 26.56 14.84
N ALA A 409 -0.66 25.96 13.87
CA ALA A 409 -0.23 25.91 12.48
C ALA A 409 -1.44 26.07 11.56
N GLY A 410 -1.41 27.11 10.72
CA GLY A 410 -2.46 27.45 9.75
C GLY A 410 -2.24 26.79 8.38
N PRO A 411 -3.09 27.18 7.40
CA PRO A 411 -3.01 26.65 6.03
C PRO A 411 -1.66 26.89 5.36
N SER A 412 -1.26 25.94 4.51
CA SER A 412 0.01 25.93 3.75
C SER A 412 1.27 25.85 4.62
N VAL A 413 1.15 25.54 5.91
CA VAL A 413 2.29 25.36 6.81
C VAL A 413 2.65 23.90 6.93
N PRO A 414 3.89 23.49 6.61
CA PRO A 414 4.37 22.16 6.91
C PRO A 414 4.77 22.06 8.37
N VAL A 415 4.34 21.01 9.06
CA VAL A 415 4.67 20.78 10.48
C VAL A 415 4.99 19.30 10.75
N GLU A 416 5.98 19.09 11.61
CA GLU A 416 6.27 17.78 12.18
C GLU A 416 5.40 17.58 13.42
N ILE A 417 4.48 16.61 13.40
CA ILE A 417 3.61 16.25 14.52
C ILE A 417 4.09 15.02 15.26
N VAL A 418 3.97 15.05 16.59
CA VAL A 418 4.30 13.94 17.49
C VAL A 418 3.08 13.61 18.33
N GLY A 419 2.77 12.33 18.50
CA GLY A 419 1.68 11.89 19.36
C GLY A 419 0.67 10.95 18.72
N LEU A 420 0.88 10.58 17.45
CA LEU A 420 0.12 9.53 16.80
C LEU A 420 0.37 8.16 17.47
N GLY A 421 -0.62 7.28 17.44
CA GLY A 421 -0.51 5.94 17.99
C GLY A 421 0.29 4.97 17.10
N GLU A 422 0.22 5.17 15.79
CA GLU A 422 0.92 4.37 14.76
C GLU A 422 1.51 5.31 13.72
N VAL A 423 2.41 4.79 12.89
CA VAL A 423 2.98 5.55 11.75
C VAL A 423 1.94 5.58 10.63
N PRO A 424 1.43 6.76 10.23
CA PRO A 424 0.44 6.86 9.16
C PRO A 424 1.03 6.50 7.80
N GLY A 425 0.18 6.26 6.82
CA GLY A 425 0.56 6.15 5.42
C GLY A 425 1.07 7.49 4.90
N ALA A 426 2.10 7.46 4.08
CA ALA A 426 2.52 8.66 3.38
C ALA A 426 1.50 8.97 2.26
N GLY A 427 0.98 10.20 2.20
CA GLY A 427 -0.11 10.60 1.31
C GLY A 427 -1.51 10.46 1.92
N ASP A 428 -1.64 9.92 3.13
CA ASP A 428 -2.93 9.87 3.81
C ASP A 428 -3.44 11.27 4.10
N VAL A 429 -4.73 11.48 3.88
CA VAL A 429 -5.39 12.71 4.33
C VAL A 429 -5.57 12.65 5.84
N PHE A 430 -5.19 13.70 6.53
CA PHE A 430 -5.44 13.81 7.95
C PHE A 430 -6.54 14.84 8.23
N TYR A 431 -7.27 14.57 9.31
CA TYR A 431 -8.32 15.46 9.84
C TYR A 431 -8.11 15.64 11.33
N ALA A 432 -8.22 16.88 11.79
CA ALA A 432 -8.43 17.15 13.20
C ALA A 432 -9.91 16.92 13.53
N VAL A 433 -10.20 16.28 14.66
CA VAL A 433 -11.56 15.86 15.05
C VAL A 433 -11.78 16.14 16.54
N GLU A 434 -13.06 16.32 16.93
CA GLU A 434 -13.40 16.58 18.34
C GLU A 434 -13.57 15.28 19.15
N ASP A 435 -14.11 14.22 18.52
CA ASP A 435 -14.43 12.96 19.22
C ASP A 435 -13.37 11.87 18.95
N GLU A 436 -12.52 11.64 19.96
CA GLU A 436 -11.48 10.60 19.93
C GLU A 436 -12.06 9.18 19.81
N ARG A 437 -13.24 8.92 20.40
CA ARG A 437 -13.83 7.57 20.39
C ARG A 437 -14.33 7.22 19.00
N MET A 438 -15.01 8.14 18.33
CA MET A 438 -15.45 7.94 16.96
C MET A 438 -14.27 7.79 16.01
N ALA A 439 -13.21 8.61 16.18
CA ALA A 439 -11.98 8.51 15.39
C ALA A 439 -11.31 7.13 15.54
N ARG A 440 -11.22 6.61 16.75
CA ARG A 440 -10.67 5.26 16.99
C ARG A 440 -11.51 4.16 16.35
N THR A 441 -12.84 4.24 16.48
CA THR A 441 -13.75 3.26 15.84
C THR A 441 -13.60 3.28 14.32
N LEU A 442 -13.47 4.46 13.71
CA LEU A 442 -13.23 4.61 12.28
C LEU A 442 -11.88 4.02 11.85
N ALA A 443 -10.82 4.32 12.61
CA ALA A 443 -9.50 3.78 12.34
C ALA A 443 -9.46 2.24 12.45
N GLU A 444 -10.11 1.66 13.46
CA GLU A 444 -10.23 0.21 13.61
C GLU A 444 -10.99 -0.42 12.43
N LYS A 445 -12.08 0.23 11.97
CA LYS A 445 -12.83 -0.21 10.79
C LYS A 445 -11.95 -0.19 9.55
N ARG A 446 -11.24 0.92 9.26
CA ARG A 446 -10.32 1.04 8.12
C ARG A 446 -9.20 0.00 8.17
N LYS A 447 -8.64 -0.24 9.36
CA LYS A 447 -7.60 -1.27 9.58
C LYS A 447 -8.11 -2.68 9.33
N PHE A 448 -9.36 -2.96 9.69
CA PHE A 448 -10.00 -4.24 9.40
C PHE A 448 -10.23 -4.41 7.89
N GLU A 449 -10.78 -3.41 7.22
CA GLU A 449 -11.01 -3.41 5.76
C GLU A 449 -9.69 -3.55 4.98
N GLU A 450 -8.62 -2.90 5.42
CA GLU A 450 -7.30 -3.02 4.81
C GLU A 450 -6.74 -4.44 4.96
N LYS A 451 -6.86 -5.03 6.15
CA LYS A 451 -6.48 -6.44 6.37
C LYS A 451 -7.29 -7.41 5.54
N GLU A 452 -8.58 -7.16 5.38
CA GLU A 452 -9.47 -7.98 4.56
C GLU A 452 -9.08 -7.88 3.08
N LYS A 453 -8.79 -6.68 2.57
CA LYS A 453 -8.27 -6.46 1.22
C LYS A 453 -6.93 -7.16 1.00
N GLN A 454 -6.01 -7.08 1.95
CA GLN A 454 -4.72 -7.79 1.89
C GLN A 454 -4.90 -9.31 1.91
N ALA A 455 -5.80 -9.82 2.75
CA ALA A 455 -6.12 -11.25 2.81
C ALA A 455 -6.80 -11.76 1.53
N ALA A 456 -7.66 -10.94 0.92
CA ALA A 456 -8.31 -11.26 -0.35
C ALA A 456 -7.31 -11.23 -1.54
N ALA A 457 -6.32 -10.33 -1.49
CA ALA A 457 -5.27 -10.22 -2.50
C ALA A 457 -4.28 -11.41 -2.47
N VAL A 458 -4.14 -12.08 -1.32
CA VAL A 458 -3.42 -13.35 -1.23
C VAL A 458 -4.31 -14.41 -1.89
N GLN A 459 -4.09 -14.64 -3.18
CA GLN A 459 -4.79 -15.69 -3.93
C GLN A 459 -4.69 -17.02 -3.19
N LYS A 460 -5.83 -17.58 -2.80
CA LYS A 460 -5.89 -18.96 -2.29
C LYS A 460 -5.33 -19.86 -3.38
N VAL A 461 -4.30 -20.62 -3.03
CA VAL A 461 -3.74 -21.64 -3.93
C VAL A 461 -4.86 -22.63 -4.24
N THR A 462 -5.45 -22.53 -5.43
CA THR A 462 -6.37 -23.54 -5.95
C THR A 462 -5.56 -24.63 -6.65
N LEU A 463 -6.13 -25.84 -6.77
CA LEU A 463 -5.47 -26.95 -7.48
C LEU A 463 -5.12 -26.58 -8.94
N GLU A 464 -5.94 -25.75 -9.58
CA GLU A 464 -5.69 -25.23 -10.94
C GLU A 464 -4.46 -24.33 -11.00
N ASN A 465 -4.27 -23.43 -10.02
CA ASN A 465 -3.08 -22.59 -9.90
C ASN A 465 -1.83 -23.40 -9.53
N LEU A 466 -2.00 -24.52 -8.82
CA LEU A 466 -0.89 -25.44 -8.51
C LEU A 466 -0.39 -26.15 -9.77
N PHE A 467 -1.29 -26.61 -10.65
CA PHE A 467 -0.91 -27.23 -11.92
C PHE A 467 -0.23 -26.24 -12.86
N SER A 468 -0.73 -25.03 -12.99
CA SER A 468 -0.09 -23.99 -13.80
C SER A 468 1.29 -23.56 -13.25
N SER A 469 1.48 -23.58 -11.92
CA SER A 469 2.78 -23.30 -11.28
C SER A 469 3.79 -24.45 -11.51
N ILE A 470 3.31 -25.69 -11.64
CA ILE A 470 4.15 -26.85 -11.94
C ILE A 470 4.56 -26.87 -13.42
N GLU A 471 3.66 -26.46 -14.33
CA GLU A 471 3.95 -26.34 -15.77
C GLU A 471 4.92 -25.20 -16.11
N GLN A 472 4.92 -24.10 -15.33
CA GLN A 472 5.78 -22.93 -15.54
C GLN A 472 7.24 -23.14 -15.08
N GLY A 473 7.61 -24.31 -14.57
CA GLY A 473 8.95 -24.56 -14.02
C GLY A 473 9.13 -23.92 -12.63
N SER A 474 10.09 -24.39 -11.87
CA SER A 474 10.34 -23.86 -10.51
C SER A 474 10.95 -22.44 -10.57
N VAL A 475 10.13 -21.41 -10.65
CA VAL A 475 10.57 -20.03 -10.43
C VAL A 475 11.15 -19.96 -9.02
N LYS A 476 12.37 -19.49 -8.88
CA LYS A 476 13.02 -19.31 -7.57
C LYS A 476 12.52 -18.05 -6.91
N ASP A 477 11.94 -18.16 -5.71
CA ASP A 477 11.52 -16.98 -4.93
C ASP A 477 12.69 -16.44 -4.12
N LEU A 478 13.01 -15.15 -4.30
CA LEU A 478 13.91 -14.39 -3.44
C LEU A 478 13.06 -13.57 -2.46
N ASN A 479 12.97 -14.07 -1.24
CA ASN A 479 12.20 -13.43 -0.18
C ASN A 479 13.01 -12.30 0.47
N ILE A 480 12.41 -11.12 0.62
CA ILE A 480 13.06 -9.94 1.20
C ILE A 480 12.17 -9.32 2.27
N ILE A 481 12.80 -8.86 3.36
CA ILE A 481 12.18 -7.99 4.37
C ILE A 481 12.81 -6.61 4.22
N VAL A 482 12.00 -5.57 4.03
CA VAL A 482 12.48 -4.19 3.86
C VAL A 482 12.23 -3.39 5.13
N LYS A 483 13.28 -2.75 5.65
CA LYS A 483 13.20 -1.78 6.74
C LYS A 483 13.84 -0.46 6.30
N ALA A 484 13.12 0.63 6.49
CA ALA A 484 13.62 1.97 6.14
C ALA A 484 13.37 2.98 7.27
N ASP A 485 14.00 4.12 7.18
CA ASP A 485 13.85 5.21 8.15
C ASP A 485 12.49 5.91 8.04
N VAL A 486 11.95 6.03 6.81
CA VAL A 486 10.67 6.65 6.52
C VAL A 486 9.77 5.76 5.66
N LYS A 487 8.46 5.98 5.75
CA LYS A 487 7.44 5.15 5.08
C LYS A 487 7.58 5.23 3.56
N GLY A 488 7.79 6.42 3.02
CA GLY A 488 7.93 6.62 1.58
C GLY A 488 9.15 5.90 0.98
N SER A 489 10.30 5.93 1.68
CA SER A 489 11.50 5.18 1.23
C SER A 489 11.27 3.67 1.28
N ALA A 490 10.58 3.16 2.31
CA ALA A 490 10.23 1.75 2.40
C ALA A 490 9.33 1.29 1.22
N GLU A 491 8.35 2.11 0.86
CA GLU A 491 7.47 1.86 -0.30
C GLU A 491 8.25 1.90 -1.63
N ALA A 492 9.14 2.88 -1.80
CA ALA A 492 9.96 3.02 -3.00
C ALA A 492 10.94 1.86 -3.20
N VAL A 493 11.63 1.44 -2.13
CA VAL A 493 12.55 0.29 -2.16
C VAL A 493 11.76 -0.98 -2.49
N LYS A 494 10.61 -1.22 -1.84
CA LYS A 494 9.72 -2.35 -2.15
C LYS A 494 9.34 -2.38 -3.62
N ALA A 495 8.78 -1.30 -4.14
CA ALA A 495 8.32 -1.21 -5.53
C ALA A 495 9.46 -1.39 -6.54
N SER A 496 10.67 -0.92 -6.21
CA SER A 496 11.84 -1.06 -7.07
C SER A 496 12.39 -2.47 -7.06
N LEU A 497 12.43 -3.13 -5.91
CA LEU A 497 12.85 -4.52 -5.78
C LEU A 497 11.88 -5.48 -6.50
N GLU A 498 10.57 -5.27 -6.36
CA GLU A 498 9.56 -6.08 -7.05
C GLU A 498 9.64 -5.95 -8.58
N LYS A 499 10.06 -4.80 -9.11
CA LYS A 499 10.30 -4.59 -10.55
C LYS A 499 11.50 -5.35 -11.10
N LEU A 500 12.46 -5.77 -10.28
CA LEU A 500 13.60 -6.58 -10.70
C LEU A 500 13.20 -8.03 -11.03
N SER A 501 12.00 -8.47 -10.62
CA SER A 501 11.52 -9.83 -10.90
C SER A 501 11.57 -10.15 -12.38
N ASN A 502 12.05 -11.34 -12.70
CA ASN A 502 12.09 -11.89 -14.06
C ASN A 502 11.42 -13.27 -14.08
N ASP A 503 11.37 -13.90 -15.25
CA ASP A 503 10.70 -15.20 -15.45
C ASP A 503 11.36 -16.36 -14.69
N GLU A 504 12.63 -16.24 -14.28
CA GLU A 504 13.41 -17.29 -13.61
C GLU A 504 13.51 -17.07 -12.09
N VAL A 505 13.56 -15.78 -11.65
CA VAL A 505 13.66 -15.39 -10.23
C VAL A 505 12.63 -14.33 -9.91
N ARG A 506 11.78 -14.60 -8.94
CA ARG A 506 10.77 -13.69 -8.43
C ARG A 506 11.22 -13.07 -7.12
N VAL A 507 11.32 -11.74 -7.09
CA VAL A 507 11.57 -11.00 -5.84
C VAL A 507 10.25 -10.77 -5.12
N ARG A 508 10.16 -11.23 -3.88
CA ARG A 508 8.97 -11.10 -3.05
C ARG A 508 9.28 -10.37 -1.76
N VAL A 509 8.71 -9.19 -1.58
CA VAL A 509 8.80 -8.45 -0.31
C VAL A 509 7.72 -8.96 0.64
N ILE A 510 8.13 -9.75 1.65
CA ILE A 510 7.22 -10.37 2.63
C ILE A 510 6.75 -9.34 3.65
N HIS A 511 7.66 -8.50 4.12
CA HIS A 511 7.37 -7.49 5.12
C HIS A 511 8.04 -6.17 4.77
N ASN A 512 7.31 -5.07 4.98
CA ASN A 512 7.77 -3.71 4.76
C ASN A 512 7.46 -2.88 6.01
N GLY A 513 8.47 -2.32 6.65
CA GLY A 513 8.32 -1.60 7.91
C GLY A 513 9.22 -0.39 8.03
N VAL A 514 8.87 0.50 8.96
CA VAL A 514 9.61 1.72 9.29
C VAL A 514 10.30 1.55 10.64
N GLY A 515 11.52 2.09 10.76
CA GLY A 515 12.34 2.04 11.97
C GLY A 515 13.50 1.06 11.90
N GLY A 516 14.20 0.87 13.03
CA GLY A 516 15.34 -0.04 13.12
C GLY A 516 14.95 -1.51 12.93
N ILE A 517 15.94 -2.33 12.57
CA ILE A 517 15.76 -3.78 12.47
C ILE A 517 15.71 -4.35 13.89
N ASN A 518 14.68 -5.12 14.19
CA ASN A 518 14.43 -5.73 15.52
C ASN A 518 14.46 -7.26 15.48
N ASN A 519 14.41 -7.92 16.65
CA ASN A 519 14.44 -9.38 16.75
C ASN A 519 13.27 -10.06 16.05
N SER A 520 12.09 -9.44 16.01
CA SER A 520 10.93 -10.01 15.31
C SER A 520 11.16 -10.08 13.79
N ASP A 521 11.90 -9.12 13.23
CA ASP A 521 12.26 -9.12 11.81
C ASP A 521 13.24 -10.26 11.51
N VAL A 522 14.21 -10.52 12.41
CA VAL A 522 15.16 -11.64 12.28
C VAL A 522 14.43 -12.98 12.35
N MET A 523 13.54 -13.16 13.32
CA MET A 523 12.72 -14.37 13.44
C MET A 523 11.85 -14.61 12.20
N LEU A 524 11.26 -13.54 11.64
CA LEU A 524 10.47 -13.63 10.42
C LEU A 524 11.35 -13.99 9.22
N ALA A 525 12.56 -13.43 9.13
CA ALA A 525 13.52 -13.73 8.07
C ALA A 525 14.01 -15.19 8.13
N GLU A 526 14.30 -15.69 9.33
CA GLU A 526 14.67 -17.09 9.56
C GLU A 526 13.54 -18.05 9.12
N ALA A 527 12.30 -17.77 9.57
CA ALA A 527 11.14 -18.60 9.24
C ALA A 527 10.78 -18.62 7.75
N SER A 528 11.07 -17.54 7.02
CA SER A 528 10.73 -17.38 5.60
C SER A 528 11.94 -17.52 4.67
N ASN A 529 13.12 -17.83 5.19
CA ASN A 529 14.37 -17.83 4.45
C ASN A 529 14.56 -16.54 3.62
N ALA A 530 14.40 -15.39 4.29
CA ALA A 530 14.42 -14.08 3.68
C ALA A 530 15.69 -13.30 4.02
N ILE A 531 16.10 -12.40 3.11
CA ILE A 531 17.17 -11.43 3.34
C ILE A 531 16.56 -10.17 3.95
N ILE A 532 17.21 -9.58 4.96
CA ILE A 532 16.80 -8.28 5.53
C ILE A 532 17.56 -7.16 4.83
N VAL A 533 16.83 -6.27 4.20
CA VAL A 533 17.33 -5.05 3.57
C VAL A 533 17.00 -3.86 4.46
N GLY A 534 18.02 -3.25 5.05
CA GLY A 534 17.91 -2.02 5.86
C GLY A 534 18.32 -0.80 5.05
N PHE A 535 17.36 0.09 4.75
CA PHE A 535 17.62 1.33 4.03
C PHE A 535 17.69 2.51 4.99
N ASN A 536 18.88 3.12 5.09
CA ASN A 536 19.20 4.22 6.02
C ASN A 536 18.91 3.92 7.51
N VAL A 537 18.79 2.66 7.88
CA VAL A 537 18.54 2.18 9.26
C VAL A 537 19.69 1.32 9.76
N ARG A 538 19.70 1.05 11.06
CA ARG A 538 20.65 0.16 11.70
C ARG A 538 19.93 -0.88 12.55
N PRO A 539 20.49 -2.08 12.73
CA PRO A 539 20.00 -3.05 13.70
C PRO A 539 20.01 -2.46 15.13
N GLU A 540 19.05 -2.87 15.93
CA GLU A 540 19.03 -2.56 17.36
C GLU A 540 20.14 -3.30 18.09
N ALA A 541 20.43 -2.89 19.34
CA ALA A 541 21.50 -3.51 20.12
C ALA A 541 21.21 -5.01 20.33
N GLY A 542 22.20 -5.87 20.01
CA GLY A 542 22.09 -7.32 20.11
C GLY A 542 21.43 -8.03 18.93
N VAL A 543 20.72 -7.31 18.04
CA VAL A 543 20.04 -7.91 16.89
C VAL A 543 21.01 -8.40 15.81
N ALA A 544 22.16 -7.74 15.66
CA ALA A 544 23.19 -8.18 14.72
C ALA A 544 23.77 -9.56 15.10
N GLU A 545 24.03 -9.78 16.40
CA GLU A 545 24.50 -11.07 16.91
C GLU A 545 23.45 -12.18 16.77
N GLU A 546 22.16 -11.82 16.94
CA GLU A 546 21.04 -12.74 16.76
C GLU A 546 20.87 -13.15 15.29
N ALA A 547 21.00 -12.18 14.36
CA ALA A 547 20.97 -12.44 12.93
C ALA A 547 22.12 -13.37 12.49
N GLU A 548 23.33 -13.19 13.01
CA GLU A 548 24.46 -14.08 12.76
C GLU A 548 24.20 -15.51 13.28
N ARG A 549 23.62 -15.66 14.48
CA ARG A 549 23.24 -16.96 15.06
C ARG A 549 22.17 -17.66 14.23
N ALA A 550 21.16 -16.90 13.79
CA ALA A 550 20.09 -17.39 12.93
C ALA A 550 20.53 -17.58 11.46
N LYS A 551 21.77 -17.19 11.11
CA LYS A 551 22.30 -17.20 9.73
C LYS A 551 21.43 -16.40 8.75
N VAL A 552 20.84 -15.32 9.21
CA VAL A 552 20.05 -14.40 8.40
C VAL A 552 20.98 -13.33 7.83
N ASP A 553 20.95 -13.14 6.52
CA ASP A 553 21.73 -12.10 5.85
C ASP A 553 21.05 -10.74 6.03
N VAL A 554 21.80 -9.78 6.60
CA VAL A 554 21.34 -8.41 6.86
C VAL A 554 22.19 -7.45 6.06
N ARG A 555 21.60 -6.81 5.06
CA ARG A 555 22.25 -5.84 4.17
C ARG A 555 21.78 -4.43 4.48
N LEU A 556 22.73 -3.49 4.59
CA LEU A 556 22.47 -2.12 5.02
C LEU A 556 22.93 -1.14 3.94
N TYR A 557 21.98 -0.40 3.40
CA TYR A 557 22.22 0.55 2.32
C TYR A 557 21.88 1.99 2.74
N ARG A 558 22.56 2.95 2.13
CA ARG A 558 22.24 4.37 2.24
C ARG A 558 21.80 4.98 0.91
N VAL A 559 22.17 4.33 -0.19
CA VAL A 559 21.84 4.74 -1.54
C VAL A 559 21.04 3.62 -2.19
N ILE A 560 19.95 3.96 -2.86
CA ILE A 560 19.04 2.96 -3.43
C ILE A 560 19.68 2.19 -4.59
N TYR A 561 20.58 2.82 -5.34
CA TYR A 561 21.30 2.17 -6.45
C TYR A 561 22.13 0.98 -5.98
N ASP A 562 22.86 1.14 -4.89
CA ASP A 562 23.72 0.08 -4.33
C ASP A 562 22.86 -1.12 -3.92
N CYS A 563 21.66 -0.84 -3.35
CA CYS A 563 20.70 -1.89 -2.98
C CYS A 563 20.21 -2.66 -4.19
N LEU A 564 19.80 -1.97 -5.25
CA LEU A 564 19.25 -2.61 -6.45
C LEU A 564 20.31 -3.41 -7.19
N GLU A 565 21.55 -2.88 -7.31
CA GLU A 565 22.66 -3.54 -7.99
C GLU A 565 23.07 -4.84 -7.25
N GLU A 566 23.20 -4.79 -5.91
CA GLU A 566 23.59 -5.98 -5.14
C GLU A 566 22.52 -7.07 -5.17
N ILE A 567 21.22 -6.70 -5.11
CA ILE A 567 20.13 -7.67 -5.25
C ILE A 567 20.07 -8.24 -6.66
N GLU A 568 20.30 -7.43 -7.70
CA GLU A 568 20.38 -7.92 -9.08
C GLU A 568 21.53 -8.91 -9.26
N GLN A 569 22.69 -8.64 -8.68
CA GLN A 569 23.83 -9.57 -8.67
C GLN A 569 23.50 -10.87 -7.92
N ALA A 570 22.80 -10.78 -6.78
CA ALA A 570 22.34 -11.95 -6.04
C ALA A 570 21.35 -12.80 -6.86
N MET A 571 20.44 -12.17 -7.58
CA MET A 571 19.51 -12.84 -8.50
C MET A 571 20.26 -13.55 -9.62
N ARG A 572 21.25 -12.92 -10.24
CA ARG A 572 22.11 -13.54 -11.26
C ARG A 572 22.84 -14.78 -10.72
N GLY A 573 23.31 -14.73 -9.48
CA GLY A 573 23.94 -15.88 -8.81
C GLY A 573 22.97 -17.03 -8.52
N MET A 574 21.67 -16.78 -8.47
CA MET A 574 20.64 -17.80 -8.30
C MET A 574 20.24 -18.49 -9.62
N LEU A 575 20.58 -17.92 -10.79
CA LEU A 575 20.23 -18.48 -12.09
C LEU A 575 20.96 -19.80 -12.33
N ALA A 576 20.34 -20.72 -13.09
CA ALA A 576 21.02 -21.90 -13.54
C ALA A 576 22.11 -21.51 -14.56
N PRO A 577 23.29 -22.16 -14.53
CA PRO A 577 24.34 -21.87 -15.49
C PRO A 577 23.83 -22.14 -16.92
N THR A 578 24.01 -21.18 -17.81
CA THR A 578 23.72 -21.38 -19.23
C THR A 578 24.92 -21.96 -19.91
N PHE A 579 24.71 -23.11 -20.59
CA PHE A 579 25.73 -23.75 -21.36
C PHE A 579 25.60 -23.32 -22.83
N LYS A 580 26.72 -22.93 -23.42
CA LYS A 580 26.84 -22.69 -24.86
C LYS A 580 27.57 -23.83 -25.49
N GLU A 581 27.08 -24.33 -26.60
CA GLU A 581 27.74 -25.33 -27.40
C GLU A 581 28.89 -24.68 -28.18
N VAL A 582 30.09 -25.19 -27.97
CA VAL A 582 31.30 -24.76 -28.69
C VAL A 582 31.83 -25.95 -29.49
N VAL A 583 31.85 -25.79 -30.79
CA VAL A 583 32.43 -26.80 -31.72
C VAL A 583 33.95 -26.72 -31.63
N LEU A 584 34.59 -27.86 -31.38
CA LEU A 584 36.04 -27.99 -31.21
C LEU A 584 36.76 -28.38 -32.47
N GLY A 585 36.08 -29.13 -33.36
CA GLY A 585 36.67 -29.55 -34.61
C GLY A 585 35.83 -30.57 -35.38
N HIS A 586 36.19 -30.76 -36.63
CA HIS A 586 35.52 -31.69 -37.55
C HIS A 586 36.47 -32.73 -38.06
N ALA A 587 36.03 -34.00 -38.13
CA ALA A 587 36.77 -35.08 -38.73
C ALA A 587 35.91 -35.80 -39.79
N GLU A 588 36.49 -36.10 -40.95
CA GLU A 588 35.84 -36.83 -42.03
C GLU A 588 36.17 -38.30 -41.96
N ILE A 589 35.18 -39.17 -42.06
CA ILE A 589 35.36 -40.62 -42.07
C ILE A 589 35.79 -41.07 -43.46
N ARG A 590 37.03 -41.57 -43.56
CA ARG A 590 37.61 -42.06 -44.82
C ARG A 590 37.46 -43.58 -44.98
N GLU A 591 37.56 -44.34 -43.90
CA GLU A 591 37.46 -45.82 -43.90
C GLU A 591 36.64 -46.29 -42.70
N THR A 592 36.04 -47.46 -42.83
CA THR A 592 35.33 -48.13 -41.72
C THR A 592 35.83 -49.55 -41.50
N PHE A 593 36.16 -49.91 -40.27
CA PHE A 593 36.70 -51.27 -39.92
C PHE A 593 35.74 -51.95 -38.94
N LYS A 594 35.27 -53.15 -39.26
CA LYS A 594 34.47 -53.95 -38.34
C LYS A 594 35.37 -54.86 -37.50
N VAL A 595 35.39 -54.68 -36.19
CA VAL A 595 36.20 -55.45 -35.25
C VAL A 595 35.28 -56.24 -34.33
N SER A 596 35.51 -57.58 -34.29
CA SER A 596 34.73 -58.43 -33.41
C SER A 596 34.93 -58.08 -31.95
N GLY A 597 33.84 -57.74 -31.21
CA GLY A 597 33.85 -57.37 -29.80
C GLY A 597 33.94 -55.92 -29.50
N VAL A 598 34.26 -55.05 -30.46
CA VAL A 598 34.32 -53.57 -30.27
C VAL A 598 33.27 -52.81 -31.11
N GLY A 599 32.78 -53.42 -32.19
CA GLY A 599 31.85 -52.77 -33.14
C GLY A 599 32.55 -52.21 -34.38
N THR A 600 31.98 -51.21 -34.99
CA THR A 600 32.55 -50.52 -36.15
C THR A 600 33.45 -49.37 -35.68
N ILE A 601 34.70 -49.36 -36.14
CA ILE A 601 35.67 -48.29 -35.92
C ILE A 601 35.74 -47.44 -37.18
N ALA A 602 35.60 -46.12 -37.01
CA ALA A 602 35.74 -45.12 -38.05
C ALA A 602 37.21 -44.68 -38.17
N GLY A 603 37.82 -44.86 -39.34
CA GLY A 603 39.10 -44.25 -39.69
C GLY A 603 38.84 -42.83 -40.20
N CYS A 604 39.14 -41.83 -39.38
CA CYS A 604 38.82 -40.44 -39.59
C CYS A 604 40.07 -39.62 -39.88
N TYR A 605 39.89 -38.54 -40.64
CA TYR A 605 40.88 -37.50 -40.86
C TYR A 605 40.34 -36.18 -40.29
N VAL A 606 41.08 -35.55 -39.33
CA VAL A 606 40.67 -34.29 -38.69
C VAL A 606 40.92 -33.16 -39.68
N LYS A 607 39.84 -32.51 -40.16
CA LYS A 607 39.88 -31.37 -41.11
C LYS A 607 40.30 -30.09 -40.46
N ASP A 608 39.66 -29.76 -39.32
CA ASP A 608 39.91 -28.56 -38.58
C ASP A 608 39.79 -28.83 -37.06
N GLY A 609 40.32 -27.90 -36.27
CA GLY A 609 40.26 -27.93 -34.81
C GLY A 609 41.00 -29.11 -34.19
N LYS A 610 40.39 -29.74 -33.19
CA LYS A 610 40.93 -30.89 -32.47
C LYS A 610 39.80 -31.82 -32.00
N MET A 611 40.13 -33.12 -31.92
CA MET A 611 39.23 -34.14 -31.38
C MET A 611 39.79 -34.65 -30.06
N GLN A 612 38.98 -34.67 -28.98
CA GLN A 612 39.40 -35.16 -27.67
C GLN A 612 38.55 -36.38 -27.25
N ARG A 613 39.10 -37.25 -26.40
CA ARG A 613 38.46 -38.51 -26.05
C ARG A 613 37.19 -38.39 -25.22
N ASN A 614 37.08 -37.35 -24.37
CA ASN A 614 35.99 -37.23 -23.38
C ASN A 614 34.91 -36.20 -23.81
N GLU A 615 34.90 -35.87 -25.07
CA GLU A 615 33.96 -34.88 -25.61
C GLU A 615 32.75 -35.54 -26.24
N LYS A 616 31.66 -34.78 -26.31
CA LYS A 616 30.50 -35.20 -27.07
C LYS A 616 30.76 -35.02 -28.55
N VAL A 617 30.30 -35.97 -29.31
CA VAL A 617 30.46 -35.98 -30.77
C VAL A 617 29.11 -36.15 -31.44
N ARG A 618 29.03 -35.55 -32.61
CA ARG A 618 27.85 -35.59 -33.47
C ARG A 618 28.27 -36.11 -34.84
N LEU A 619 27.56 -37.12 -35.35
CA LEU A 619 27.82 -37.66 -36.68
C LEU A 619 26.84 -37.06 -37.66
N ILE A 620 27.37 -36.43 -38.70
CA ILE A 620 26.63 -35.70 -39.71
C ILE A 620 26.77 -36.44 -41.05
N ARG A 621 25.63 -36.79 -41.67
CA ARG A 621 25.53 -37.40 -43.00
C ARG A 621 24.62 -36.52 -43.84
N ASP A 622 25.09 -36.12 -45.03
CA ASP A 622 24.34 -35.26 -45.97
C ASP A 622 23.74 -34.01 -45.25
N SER A 623 24.52 -33.37 -44.36
CA SER A 623 24.13 -32.23 -43.53
C SER A 623 23.04 -32.52 -42.50
N ILE A 624 22.73 -33.80 -42.21
CA ILE A 624 21.76 -34.21 -41.20
C ILE A 624 22.49 -34.90 -40.05
N VAL A 625 22.21 -34.52 -38.80
CA VAL A 625 22.73 -35.18 -37.61
C VAL A 625 22.05 -36.55 -37.45
N ILE A 626 22.81 -37.61 -37.51
CA ILE A 626 22.30 -38.99 -37.41
C ILE A 626 22.49 -39.55 -36.01
N TYR A 627 23.56 -39.14 -35.33
CA TYR A 627 23.91 -39.60 -33.99
C TYR A 627 24.53 -38.49 -33.18
N GLU A 628 24.21 -38.47 -31.90
CA GLU A 628 24.84 -37.61 -30.90
C GLU A 628 25.14 -38.47 -29.66
N GLY A 629 26.38 -38.42 -29.19
CA GLY A 629 26.80 -39.22 -28.05
C GLY A 629 28.25 -39.01 -27.69
N GLU A 630 28.84 -39.96 -26.96
CA GLU A 630 30.21 -39.88 -26.50
C GLU A 630 31.10 -40.82 -27.35
N LEU A 631 32.40 -40.46 -27.45
CA LEU A 631 33.39 -41.34 -28.06
C LEU A 631 33.73 -42.49 -27.11
N ALA A 632 33.50 -43.75 -27.55
CA ALA A 632 33.92 -44.92 -26.81
C ALA A 632 35.45 -45.07 -26.81
N SER A 633 36.13 -44.77 -27.93
CA SER A 633 37.58 -44.74 -28.01
C SER A 633 38.10 -43.74 -29.07
N LEU A 634 39.24 -43.14 -28.78
CA LEU A 634 40.00 -42.31 -29.72
C LEU A 634 41.44 -42.88 -29.78
N LYS A 635 41.87 -43.34 -30.98
CA LYS A 635 43.18 -43.96 -31.19
C LYS A 635 43.90 -43.30 -32.35
N ARG A 636 45.23 -43.25 -32.23
CA ARG A 636 46.09 -42.89 -33.34
C ARG A 636 47.00 -44.06 -33.64
N PHE A 637 46.86 -44.70 -34.83
CA PHE A 637 47.41 -45.97 -35.18
C PHE A 637 46.97 -47.12 -34.24
N LYS A 638 47.82 -47.58 -33.31
CA LYS A 638 47.49 -48.61 -32.34
C LYS A 638 47.39 -48.09 -30.90
N ASP A 639 47.80 -46.82 -30.67
CA ASP A 639 47.90 -46.25 -29.34
C ASP A 639 46.65 -45.39 -29.01
N ASP A 640 46.21 -45.46 -27.77
CA ASP A 640 45.14 -44.59 -27.29
C ASP A 640 45.64 -43.13 -27.21
N ALA A 641 44.91 -42.23 -27.87
CA ALA A 641 45.22 -40.80 -27.88
C ALA A 641 44.23 -40.02 -26.97
N ARG A 642 44.75 -39.04 -26.26
CA ARG A 642 43.91 -38.10 -25.48
C ARG A 642 43.29 -37.04 -26.37
N GLU A 643 44.07 -36.54 -27.35
CA GLU A 643 43.62 -35.55 -28.33
C GLU A 643 44.34 -35.81 -29.68
N VAL A 644 43.67 -35.44 -30.77
CA VAL A 644 44.21 -35.44 -32.13
C VAL A 644 43.92 -34.12 -32.80
N ALA A 645 44.96 -33.41 -33.25
CA ALA A 645 44.86 -32.10 -33.91
C ALA A 645 44.51 -32.25 -35.40
N ALA A 646 44.14 -31.12 -36.01
CA ALA A 646 43.89 -31.02 -37.45
C ALA A 646 45.09 -31.51 -38.29
N GLY A 647 44.78 -32.17 -39.40
CA GLY A 647 45.79 -32.75 -40.32
C GLY A 647 46.27 -34.13 -39.98
N PHE A 648 45.78 -34.77 -38.91
CA PHE A 648 46.14 -36.10 -38.54
C PHE A 648 45.00 -37.10 -38.67
N GLU A 649 45.36 -38.36 -38.93
CA GLU A 649 44.43 -39.50 -38.99
C GLU A 649 44.23 -40.09 -37.57
N CYS A 650 43.01 -40.53 -37.31
CA CYS A 650 42.64 -41.17 -36.07
C CYS A 650 41.55 -42.23 -36.27
N GLY A 651 41.48 -43.19 -35.34
CA GLY A 651 40.42 -44.19 -35.25
C GLY A 651 39.45 -43.84 -34.12
N MET A 652 38.18 -43.74 -34.44
CA MET A 652 37.12 -43.42 -33.47
C MET A 652 36.11 -44.56 -33.39
N SER A 653 35.63 -44.84 -32.17
CA SER A 653 34.45 -45.70 -31.99
C SER A 653 33.41 -44.93 -31.16
N PHE A 654 32.15 -45.11 -31.49
CA PHE A 654 31.03 -44.43 -30.86
C PHE A 654 30.31 -45.36 -29.87
N ASP A 655 29.80 -44.86 -28.78
CA ASP A 655 29.05 -45.68 -27.83
C ASP A 655 27.70 -46.06 -28.44
N LYS A 656 27.43 -47.39 -28.50
CA LYS A 656 26.16 -47.99 -28.97
C LYS A 656 25.73 -47.63 -30.40
N PHE A 657 26.62 -47.10 -31.25
CA PHE A 657 26.31 -46.76 -32.62
C PHE A 657 27.26 -47.40 -33.63
N ASN A 658 26.73 -48.13 -34.62
CA ASN A 658 27.52 -48.92 -35.58
C ASN A 658 27.22 -48.61 -37.05
N ASP A 659 26.22 -47.77 -37.37
CA ASP A 659 25.88 -47.39 -38.77
C ASP A 659 26.74 -46.23 -39.27
N ILE A 660 28.02 -46.45 -39.38
CA ILE A 660 29.03 -45.49 -39.79
C ILE A 660 29.34 -45.71 -41.27
N LYS A 661 29.37 -44.65 -42.10
CA LYS A 661 29.70 -44.74 -43.53
C LYS A 661 30.86 -43.83 -43.90
N VAL A 662 31.54 -44.19 -44.96
CA VAL A 662 32.57 -43.34 -45.55
C VAL A 662 31.96 -42.06 -46.09
N GLY A 663 32.55 -40.92 -45.77
CA GLY A 663 32.06 -39.61 -46.13
C GLY A 663 31.23 -38.90 -45.03
N ASP A 664 30.88 -39.61 -43.94
CA ASP A 664 30.26 -38.97 -42.77
C ASP A 664 31.24 -38.00 -42.10
N ILE A 665 30.72 -36.88 -41.52
CA ILE A 665 31.52 -35.91 -40.78
C ILE A 665 31.24 -36.08 -39.27
N VAL A 666 32.28 -36.19 -38.50
CA VAL A 666 32.23 -36.23 -37.03
C VAL A 666 32.56 -34.84 -36.51
N GLU A 667 31.61 -34.19 -35.85
CA GLU A 667 31.79 -32.91 -35.21
C GLU A 667 31.96 -33.13 -33.68
N ALA A 668 33.06 -32.64 -33.12
CA ALA A 668 33.29 -32.65 -31.69
C ALA A 668 32.86 -31.31 -31.09
N PHE A 669 32.11 -31.36 -29.98
CA PHE A 669 31.63 -30.19 -29.28
C PHE A 669 31.71 -30.36 -27.78
N VAL A 670 31.81 -29.20 -27.07
CA VAL A 670 31.77 -29.14 -25.61
C VAL A 670 30.73 -28.11 -25.18
N MET A 671 30.08 -28.40 -24.07
CA MET A 671 29.16 -27.45 -23.44
C MET A 671 29.97 -26.58 -22.46
N GLU A 672 30.29 -25.37 -22.86
CA GLU A 672 30.96 -24.40 -21.98
C GLU A 672 29.94 -23.59 -21.18
N GLU A 673 30.20 -23.47 -19.88
CA GLU A 673 29.43 -22.59 -19.01
C GLU A 673 29.70 -21.15 -19.34
N VAL A 674 28.67 -20.42 -19.77
CA VAL A 674 28.75 -18.99 -20.05
C VAL A 674 28.44 -18.25 -18.74
N LYS A 675 29.40 -17.51 -18.18
CA LYS A 675 29.15 -16.57 -17.10
C LYS A 675 28.27 -15.46 -17.62
N ARG A 676 27.08 -15.34 -17.07
CA ARG A 676 26.14 -14.21 -17.34
C ARG A 676 26.54 -12.93 -16.63
#